data_7a4c0ec5a872391c6205fcf397968858
#
_entry.id   7a4c0ec5a872391c6205fcf397968858
#
_cell.length_a   1.000
_cell.length_b   1.000
_cell.length_c   1.000
_cell.angle_alpha   90.00
_cell.angle_beta   90.00
_cell.angle_gamma   90.00
#
_symmetry.space_group_name_H-M   'P 1'
#
loop_
_entity.id
_entity.type
_entity.pdbx_description
1 polymer ?
#
loop_
_entity_poly.entity_id
_entity_poly.type
_entity_poly.pdbx_seq_one_letter_code
_entity_poly.pdbx_strand_id
1 'polypeptide(L)'
;MKLFIDYETRSRADLPSVGQHRYAIDESTEILMMAVSQADSDRVLLWTNPVFGGCIVANAEAATLLAKATELHAMNAPFEQAVTWGTAQRDAASPFAEEPDMGLWRCTAAMARKAGLPYSLDKCGEALGLDVLKDKRGKDLIKFFSMPQEDGKFNAPQEHAEKWSQFCEYCRQDVRAEKAIHAKLKAFELVGEPLETFKFDLRLNQRGIPINVAAARNAQKIIDEVQTEVSAQFRQVTGLNPTQRAKVLALVQSLGVKIENMQSETLAALTVDEVIHSPKAARILEMYSKLSYAAVKKVQTMLDCVCPDGKVRGCHLYYGAGTGRWSSKLLQVQNMKKPPRWMKGLTEKAYLSICNGADAKVIDCLFGDPLEVVSGVIRQFVHPKGGLLDGDFNAIEGRIACWIAGQHDILECWRKGEDLYKRAAAFVEGVSESSIQNPSPERDFGKVVELACQFGLGTDGFMRTCDNWGISCDVEKAHRAVHEYYRPTHGKIVARWYMMNDWMREAYACPGVTFGVVTVRMIAGIKYLLLRLPSGRSIAFPHISIDKREPTEKEKEEMAKGKTYPEQRFMEITYWGQLQGNTWGRLKLHGALAFQNEVQGIAADCMAHGGITCEQRGMEPFMLIHDQSLSHPHGHTVPEYEAALGDLPSWAKGLPLKVEAKAAKYYRK
;
A
#
# COMPACT_ATOMS: atom_id res chain seq x y z
N MET A 1 21.83 22.44 -10.55
CA MET A 1 21.92 22.84 -9.14
C MET A 1 20.93 22.01 -8.34
N LYS A 2 21.36 21.36 -7.25
CA LYS A 2 20.50 20.61 -6.32
C LYS A 2 19.92 21.58 -5.29
N LEU A 3 18.59 21.63 -5.17
CA LEU A 3 17.89 22.45 -4.19
C LEU A 3 17.05 21.57 -3.25
N PHE A 4 17.00 21.94 -1.98
CA PHE A 4 16.09 21.40 -0.98
C PHE A 4 15.01 22.43 -0.72
N ILE A 5 13.75 22.00 -0.72
CA ILE A 5 12.60 22.89 -0.54
C ILE A 5 11.57 22.27 0.39
N ASP A 6 10.83 23.13 1.08
CA ASP A 6 9.70 22.76 1.91
C ASP A 6 8.63 23.85 1.84
N TYR A 7 7.34 23.45 1.78
CA TYR A 7 6.20 24.34 1.72
C TYR A 7 5.41 24.36 3.01
N GLU A 8 5.00 25.60 3.40
CA GLU A 8 3.87 25.77 4.29
C GLU A 8 2.67 26.28 3.51
N THR A 9 1.55 25.59 3.64
CA THR A 9 0.32 25.87 2.89
C THR A 9 -0.87 26.05 3.82
N ARG A 10 -1.95 26.67 3.34
CA ARG A 10 -3.25 26.68 4.00
C ARG A 10 -4.38 26.28 3.06
N SER A 11 -5.45 25.71 3.58
CA SER A 11 -6.65 25.35 2.81
C SER A 11 -7.85 25.11 3.72
N ARG A 12 -9.06 25.31 3.18
CA ARG A 12 -10.30 24.81 3.79
C ARG A 12 -10.50 23.31 3.53
N ALA A 13 -9.85 22.76 2.53
CA ALA A 13 -9.87 21.34 2.24
C ALA A 13 -9.04 20.57 3.29
N ASP A 14 -9.61 19.53 3.89
CA ASP A 14 -8.92 18.68 4.86
C ASP A 14 -7.98 17.69 4.14
N LEU A 15 -6.68 18.01 4.13
CA LEU A 15 -5.65 17.22 3.44
C LEU A 15 -5.71 15.71 3.70
N PRO A 16 -5.87 15.22 4.95
CA PRO A 16 -6.00 13.79 5.22
C PRO A 16 -7.20 13.14 4.53
N SER A 17 -8.32 13.83 4.42
CA SER A 17 -9.56 13.31 3.84
C SER A 17 -9.56 13.35 2.32
N VAL A 18 -9.11 14.46 1.72
CA VAL A 18 -9.22 14.68 0.25
C VAL A 18 -7.98 14.28 -0.52
N GLY A 19 -6.84 14.13 0.15
CA GLY A 19 -5.54 13.85 -0.48
C GLY A 19 -4.90 15.07 -1.14
N GLN A 20 -3.58 14.94 -1.39
CA GLN A 20 -2.73 16.07 -1.78
C GLN A 20 -3.15 16.77 -3.08
N HIS A 21 -3.62 16.03 -4.10
CA HIS A 21 -3.99 16.64 -5.38
C HIS A 21 -5.34 17.37 -5.31
N ARG A 22 -6.34 16.79 -4.64
CA ARG A 22 -7.63 17.48 -4.45
C ARG A 22 -7.47 18.69 -3.53
N TYR A 23 -6.63 18.57 -2.49
CA TYR A 23 -6.20 19.69 -1.66
C TYR A 23 -5.55 20.79 -2.50
N ALA A 24 -4.57 20.44 -3.34
CA ALA A 24 -3.79 21.39 -4.13
C ALA A 24 -4.61 22.24 -5.11
N ILE A 25 -5.67 21.66 -5.68
CA ILE A 25 -6.55 22.37 -6.63
C ILE A 25 -7.77 23.04 -5.96
N ASP A 26 -7.92 22.93 -4.65
CA ASP A 26 -8.98 23.64 -3.95
C ASP A 26 -8.77 25.16 -4.03
N GLU A 27 -9.84 25.90 -4.29
CA GLU A 27 -9.77 27.35 -4.50
C GLU A 27 -9.20 28.11 -3.28
N SER A 28 -9.34 27.54 -2.09
CA SER A 28 -8.84 28.12 -0.84
C SER A 28 -7.38 27.76 -0.54
N THR A 29 -6.76 26.88 -1.35
CA THR A 29 -5.38 26.47 -1.08
C THR A 29 -4.38 27.51 -1.54
N GLU A 30 -3.52 27.96 -0.64
CA GLU A 30 -2.47 28.92 -0.89
C GLU A 30 -1.13 28.43 -0.34
N ILE A 31 -0.04 28.70 -1.05
CA ILE A 31 1.30 28.58 -0.49
C ILE A 31 1.54 29.81 0.36
N LEU A 32 1.75 29.62 1.65
CA LEU A 32 2.07 30.70 2.60
C LEU A 32 3.53 31.13 2.47
N MET A 33 4.41 30.15 2.41
CA MET A 33 5.85 30.34 2.26
C MET A 33 6.52 29.07 1.71
N MET A 34 7.75 29.25 1.21
CA MET A 34 8.64 28.15 0.80
C MET A 34 10.05 28.46 1.30
N ALA A 35 10.62 27.53 2.06
CA ALA A 35 12.04 27.54 2.35
C ALA A 35 12.81 26.86 1.19
N VAL A 36 13.95 27.43 0.81
CA VAL A 36 14.84 26.86 -0.22
C VAL A 36 16.30 26.99 0.15
N SER A 37 17.08 25.93 -0.05
CA SER A 37 18.53 25.90 0.22
C SER A 37 19.25 25.11 -0.87
N GLN A 38 20.44 25.56 -1.24
CA GLN A 38 21.35 24.77 -2.07
C GLN A 38 21.96 23.62 -1.26
N ALA A 39 22.29 22.52 -1.92
CA ALA A 39 22.84 21.33 -1.27
C ALA A 39 24.14 21.62 -0.50
N ASP A 40 24.98 22.49 -1.04
CA ASP A 40 26.32 22.87 -0.56
C ASP A 40 26.35 24.16 0.26
N SER A 41 25.20 24.71 0.66
CA SER A 41 25.09 25.96 1.41
C SER A 41 24.27 25.77 2.68
N ASP A 42 24.71 26.38 3.79
CA ASP A 42 23.93 26.42 5.04
C ASP A 42 22.86 27.51 5.03
N ARG A 43 22.88 28.41 4.03
CA ARG A 43 21.90 29.47 3.89
C ARG A 43 20.57 28.89 3.42
N VAL A 44 19.50 29.17 4.17
CA VAL A 44 18.13 28.85 3.81
C VAL A 44 17.39 30.14 3.51
N LEU A 45 17.02 30.36 2.25
CA LEU A 45 16.17 31.47 1.83
C LEU A 45 14.72 31.13 2.09
N LEU A 46 13.89 32.15 2.27
CA LEU A 46 12.46 32.03 2.41
C LEU A 46 11.76 32.88 1.37
N TRP A 47 11.05 32.26 0.45
CA TRP A 47 10.03 32.90 -0.35
C TRP A 47 8.75 32.98 0.49
N THR A 48 8.11 34.15 0.49
CA THR A 48 6.84 34.34 1.19
C THR A 48 5.83 34.88 0.19
N ASN A 49 4.60 34.35 0.24
CA ASN A 49 3.55 34.82 -0.66
C ASN A 49 3.39 36.34 -0.53
N PRO A 50 3.47 37.08 -1.62
CA PRO A 50 3.44 38.55 -1.60
C PRO A 50 2.23 39.15 -0.88
N VAL A 51 1.10 38.45 -0.88
CA VAL A 51 -0.14 38.88 -0.16
C VAL A 51 0.10 39.02 1.35
N PHE A 52 1.08 38.30 1.92
CA PHE A 52 1.39 38.31 3.34
C PHE A 52 2.59 39.20 3.71
N GLY A 53 3.03 40.08 2.81
CA GLY A 53 4.07 41.06 3.09
C GLY A 53 5.50 40.49 3.05
N GLY A 54 5.76 39.57 2.12
CA GLY A 54 7.09 38.97 1.95
C GLY A 54 8.18 39.97 1.54
N CYS A 55 9.43 39.63 1.85
CA CYS A 55 10.59 40.41 1.43
C CYS A 55 10.84 40.24 -0.09
N ILE A 56 10.65 41.30 -0.87
CA ILE A 56 10.80 41.29 -2.32
C ILE A 56 12.19 40.78 -2.76
N VAL A 57 13.25 41.17 -2.05
CA VAL A 57 14.63 40.75 -2.36
C VAL A 57 14.80 39.25 -2.13
N ALA A 58 14.31 38.73 -1.00
CA ALA A 58 14.40 37.29 -0.71
C ALA A 58 13.57 36.45 -1.69
N ASN A 59 12.40 36.93 -2.09
CA ASN A 59 11.58 36.27 -3.11
C ASN A 59 12.28 36.22 -4.48
N ALA A 60 12.93 37.32 -4.90
CA ALA A 60 13.67 37.38 -6.17
C ALA A 60 14.92 36.45 -6.15
N GLU A 61 15.64 36.39 -5.01
CA GLU A 61 16.75 35.45 -4.85
C GLU A 61 16.27 34.00 -4.92
N ALA A 62 15.19 33.66 -4.23
CA ALA A 62 14.61 32.32 -4.24
C ALA A 62 14.17 31.91 -5.67
N ALA A 63 13.46 32.79 -6.38
CA ALA A 63 13.05 32.54 -7.77
C ALA A 63 14.26 32.34 -8.70
N THR A 64 15.34 33.12 -8.50
CA THR A 64 16.58 32.97 -9.27
C THR A 64 17.26 31.61 -9.03
N LEU A 65 17.21 31.09 -7.80
CA LEU A 65 17.72 29.74 -7.50
C LEU A 65 16.85 28.67 -8.16
N LEU A 66 15.53 28.78 -8.04
CA LEU A 66 14.58 27.81 -8.61
C LEU A 66 14.71 27.70 -10.13
N ALA A 67 14.88 28.82 -10.84
CA ALA A 67 15.11 28.84 -12.29
C ALA A 67 16.38 28.08 -12.73
N LYS A 68 17.33 27.87 -11.82
CA LYS A 68 18.59 27.13 -12.08
C LYS A 68 18.57 25.71 -11.54
N ALA A 69 17.43 25.24 -11.01
CA ALA A 69 17.32 23.91 -10.43
C ALA A 69 17.51 22.82 -11.49
N THR A 70 18.34 21.84 -11.19
CA THR A 70 18.45 20.57 -11.93
C THR A 70 17.89 19.41 -11.14
N GLU A 71 17.73 19.57 -9.83
CA GLU A 71 17.06 18.65 -8.92
C GLU A 71 16.35 19.45 -7.82
N LEU A 72 15.11 19.06 -7.52
CA LEU A 72 14.28 19.60 -6.46
C LEU A 72 14.05 18.49 -5.43
N HIS A 73 14.71 18.61 -4.29
CA HIS A 73 14.57 17.67 -3.16
C HIS A 73 13.55 18.21 -2.17
N ALA A 74 12.64 17.34 -1.74
CA ALA A 74 11.73 17.62 -0.65
C ALA A 74 11.54 16.36 0.21
N MET A 75 11.22 16.55 1.47
CA MET A 75 10.98 15.40 2.36
C MET A 75 9.87 14.51 1.81
N ASN A 76 8.77 15.10 1.34
CA ASN A 76 7.66 14.39 0.71
C ASN A 76 7.37 14.95 -0.69
N ALA A 77 8.34 14.91 -1.58
CA ALA A 77 8.28 15.52 -2.90
C ALA A 77 6.95 15.34 -3.69
N PRO A 78 6.20 14.23 -3.57
CA PRO A 78 4.87 14.15 -4.16
C PRO A 78 3.88 15.22 -3.67
N PHE A 79 4.02 15.71 -2.43
CA PHE A 79 3.16 16.79 -1.91
C PHE A 79 3.55 18.14 -2.53
N GLU A 80 4.82 18.48 -2.50
CA GLU A 80 5.32 19.73 -3.09
C GLU A 80 5.04 19.79 -4.58
N GLN A 81 5.22 18.69 -5.29
CA GLN A 81 4.87 18.57 -6.71
C GLN A 81 3.36 18.79 -6.94
N ALA A 82 2.49 18.15 -6.14
CA ALA A 82 1.05 18.30 -6.28
C ALA A 82 0.60 19.75 -5.98
N VAL A 83 1.17 20.40 -4.95
CA VAL A 83 0.87 21.80 -4.62
C VAL A 83 1.33 22.73 -5.76
N THR A 84 2.54 22.54 -6.27
CA THR A 84 3.07 23.33 -7.40
C THR A 84 2.19 23.18 -8.64
N TRP A 85 1.80 21.95 -8.99
CA TRP A 85 0.85 21.70 -10.08
C TRP A 85 -0.51 22.37 -9.83
N GLY A 86 -1.09 22.21 -8.63
CA GLY A 86 -2.39 22.77 -8.31
C GLY A 86 -2.42 24.31 -8.32
N THR A 87 -1.34 24.96 -7.89
CA THR A 87 -1.22 26.44 -7.97
C THR A 87 -1.11 26.91 -9.42
N ALA A 88 -0.36 26.20 -10.27
CA ALA A 88 -0.27 26.49 -11.69
C ALA A 88 -1.63 26.34 -12.39
N GLN A 89 -2.42 25.30 -12.07
CA GLN A 89 -3.77 25.12 -12.66
C GLN A 89 -4.75 26.24 -12.31
N ARG A 90 -4.50 27.00 -11.24
CA ARG A 90 -5.40 28.06 -10.74
C ARG A 90 -4.84 29.45 -10.95
N ASP A 91 -3.66 29.59 -11.57
CA ASP A 91 -2.92 30.85 -11.69
C ASP A 91 -2.73 31.54 -10.32
N ALA A 92 -2.48 30.74 -9.28
CA ALA A 92 -2.28 31.21 -7.93
C ALA A 92 -0.81 31.57 -7.69
N ALA A 93 -0.56 32.41 -6.67
CA ALA A 93 0.80 32.81 -6.31
C ALA A 93 1.70 31.59 -6.04
N SER A 94 2.81 31.52 -6.77
CA SER A 94 3.77 30.44 -6.75
C SER A 94 5.20 30.99 -6.67
N PRO A 95 6.13 30.30 -5.99
CA PRO A 95 7.55 30.61 -6.05
C PRO A 95 8.18 30.28 -7.41
N PHE A 96 7.54 29.42 -8.20
CA PHE A 96 7.98 29.06 -9.56
C PHE A 96 7.29 29.95 -10.60
N ALA A 97 8.05 30.43 -11.57
CA ALA A 97 7.51 31.18 -12.70
C ALA A 97 6.70 30.27 -13.65
N GLU A 98 7.15 29.04 -13.81
CA GLU A 98 6.51 27.99 -14.60
C GLU A 98 6.53 26.67 -13.78
N GLU A 99 5.58 25.78 -14.05
CA GLU A 99 5.57 24.45 -13.42
C GLU A 99 6.85 23.69 -13.77
N PRO A 100 7.66 23.26 -12.78
CA PRO A 100 8.90 22.54 -13.05
C PRO A 100 8.61 21.15 -13.63
N ASP A 101 9.51 20.69 -14.51
CA ASP A 101 9.44 19.33 -15.03
C ASP A 101 9.40 18.31 -13.89
N MET A 102 8.48 17.35 -14.03
CA MET A 102 8.26 16.32 -13.01
C MET A 102 9.51 15.45 -12.73
N GLY A 103 10.40 15.32 -13.72
CA GLY A 103 11.66 14.61 -13.61
C GLY A 103 12.71 15.29 -12.71
N LEU A 104 12.50 16.56 -12.31
CA LEU A 104 13.41 17.26 -11.37
C LEU A 104 13.21 16.83 -9.92
N TRP A 105 12.05 16.30 -9.57
CA TRP A 105 11.70 15.98 -8.19
C TRP A 105 12.45 14.78 -7.63
N ARG A 106 12.89 14.90 -6.38
CA ARG A 106 13.56 13.88 -5.57
C ARG A 106 12.94 13.82 -4.18
N CYS A 107 12.71 12.62 -3.67
CA CYS A 107 11.96 12.42 -2.42
C CYS A 107 12.83 11.78 -1.34
N THR A 108 13.11 12.52 -0.26
CA THR A 108 13.88 12.03 0.87
C THR A 108 13.12 10.96 1.66
N ALA A 109 11.77 11.05 1.76
CA ALA A 109 10.97 9.98 2.36
C ALA A 109 10.99 8.67 1.55
N ALA A 110 11.14 8.74 0.22
CA ALA A 110 11.31 7.52 -0.59
C ALA A 110 12.69 6.86 -0.31
N MET A 111 13.73 7.65 -0.07
CA MET A 111 15.03 7.14 0.39
C MET A 111 14.93 6.49 1.77
N ALA A 112 14.20 7.12 2.71
CA ALA A 112 13.96 6.56 4.05
C ALA A 112 13.21 5.23 3.98
N ARG A 113 12.13 5.13 3.17
CA ARG A 113 11.41 3.87 2.93
C ARG A 113 12.28 2.79 2.32
N LYS A 114 13.12 3.14 1.33
CA LYS A 114 14.12 2.22 0.74
C LYS A 114 15.13 1.74 1.76
N ALA A 115 15.47 2.58 2.76
CA ALA A 115 16.33 2.22 3.88
C ALA A 115 15.63 1.43 5.00
N GLY A 116 14.33 1.15 4.87
CA GLY A 116 13.53 0.47 5.90
C GLY A 116 13.28 1.31 7.15
N LEU A 117 13.43 2.63 7.06
CA LEU A 117 13.27 3.58 8.17
C LEU A 117 11.90 4.26 8.15
N PRO A 118 11.47 4.86 9.28
CA PRO A 118 10.33 5.76 9.28
C PRO A 118 10.54 6.90 8.27
N TYR A 119 9.47 7.33 7.61
CA TYR A 119 9.56 8.27 6.48
C TYR A 119 9.00 9.67 6.77
N SER A 120 8.52 9.95 8.00
CA SER A 120 8.24 11.34 8.43
C SER A 120 9.54 12.01 8.87
N LEU A 121 9.68 13.30 8.63
CA LEU A 121 10.84 14.12 8.96
C LEU A 121 11.31 13.87 10.41
N ASP A 122 10.37 13.97 11.36
CA ASP A 122 10.58 13.81 12.80
C ASP A 122 11.13 12.41 13.16
N LYS A 123 10.33 11.37 12.83
CA LYS A 123 10.68 9.98 13.18
C LYS A 123 11.92 9.47 12.43
N CYS A 124 12.15 9.95 11.20
CA CYS A 124 13.34 9.57 10.44
C CYS A 124 14.60 10.19 11.06
N GLY A 125 14.53 11.47 11.47
CA GLY A 125 15.62 12.14 12.18
C GLY A 125 15.96 11.45 13.50
N GLU A 126 14.92 11.10 14.29
CA GLU A 126 15.10 10.34 15.54
C GLU A 126 15.75 8.97 15.29
N ALA A 127 15.28 8.20 14.29
CA ALA A 127 15.83 6.89 13.94
C ALA A 127 17.28 6.95 13.46
N LEU A 128 17.71 8.08 12.88
CA LEU A 128 19.08 8.34 12.43
C LEU A 128 19.97 8.97 13.52
N GLY A 129 19.43 9.25 14.70
CA GLY A 129 20.16 9.88 15.80
C GLY A 129 20.67 11.27 15.46
N LEU A 130 19.85 12.09 14.79
CA LEU A 130 20.23 13.45 14.41
C LEU A 130 19.93 14.44 15.53
N ASP A 131 20.88 15.38 15.76
CA ASP A 131 20.68 16.50 16.69
C ASP A 131 19.76 17.58 16.09
N VAL A 132 19.74 17.71 14.77
CA VAL A 132 18.88 18.64 14.03
C VAL A 132 17.54 17.96 13.79
N LEU A 133 16.60 18.19 14.69
CA LEU A 133 15.25 17.63 14.66
C LEU A 133 14.23 18.68 14.27
N LYS A 134 13.02 18.20 13.93
CA LYS A 134 11.85 19.03 13.69
C LYS A 134 11.48 19.83 14.93
N ASP A 135 11.12 21.10 14.75
CA ASP A 135 10.62 21.94 15.85
C ASP A 135 9.23 21.47 16.31
N LYS A 136 9.12 21.06 17.58
CA LYS A 136 7.87 20.53 18.15
C LYS A 136 6.73 21.55 18.18
N ARG A 137 7.05 22.87 18.15
CA ARG A 137 6.06 23.96 18.09
C ARG A 137 5.32 24.02 16.74
N GLY A 138 5.85 23.41 15.70
CA GLY A 138 5.29 23.44 14.34
C GLY A 138 3.84 22.99 14.25
N LYS A 139 3.40 21.99 15.03
CA LYS A 139 2.01 21.52 15.02
C LYS A 139 1.00 22.63 15.42
N ASP A 140 1.35 23.44 16.41
CA ASP A 140 0.47 24.53 16.87
C ASP A 140 0.49 25.69 15.87
N LEU A 141 1.62 25.96 15.24
CA LEU A 141 1.77 26.99 14.20
C LEU A 141 1.02 26.60 12.92
N ILE A 142 1.13 25.34 12.47
CA ILE A 142 0.35 24.80 11.35
C ILE A 142 -1.14 24.91 11.66
N LYS A 143 -1.59 24.46 12.85
CA LYS A 143 -2.99 24.58 13.24
C LYS A 143 -3.45 26.04 13.22
N PHE A 144 -2.60 26.96 13.63
CA PHE A 144 -2.94 28.38 13.74
C PHE A 144 -3.05 29.08 12.37
N PHE A 145 -2.09 28.84 11.45
CA PHE A 145 -2.04 29.55 10.16
C PHE A 145 -2.61 28.77 8.98
N SER A 146 -2.55 27.43 9.01
CA SER A 146 -2.85 26.57 7.87
C SER A 146 -4.25 25.97 7.92
N MET A 147 -4.89 25.91 9.09
CA MET A 147 -6.25 25.39 9.23
C MET A 147 -7.25 26.54 9.42
N PRO A 148 -8.46 26.44 8.83
CA PRO A 148 -9.49 27.44 9.03
C PRO A 148 -10.02 27.42 10.47
N GLN A 149 -10.43 28.57 10.98
CA GLN A 149 -11.19 28.70 12.21
C GLN A 149 -12.64 28.21 12.03
N GLU A 150 -13.42 28.21 13.11
CA GLU A 150 -14.84 27.79 13.08
C GLU A 150 -15.69 28.64 12.11
N ASP A 151 -15.33 29.92 11.91
CA ASP A 151 -15.98 30.82 10.95
C ASP A 151 -15.48 30.67 9.51
N GLY A 152 -14.58 29.71 9.25
CA GLY A 152 -14.01 29.42 7.94
C GLY A 152 -12.89 30.38 7.51
N LYS A 153 -12.47 31.32 8.35
CA LYS A 153 -11.38 32.25 8.07
C LYS A 153 -10.04 31.70 8.57
N PHE A 154 -8.96 32.29 8.07
CA PHE A 154 -7.60 32.02 8.51
C PHE A 154 -7.06 33.17 9.32
N ASN A 155 -6.19 32.89 10.29
CA ASN A 155 -5.43 33.94 10.97
C ASN A 155 -4.51 34.66 9.98
N ALA A 156 -4.57 35.97 9.97
CA ALA A 156 -3.76 36.82 9.10
C ALA A 156 -2.32 36.93 9.65
N PRO A 157 -1.28 36.63 8.87
CA PRO A 157 0.11 36.74 9.30
C PRO A 157 0.47 38.12 9.86
N GLN A 158 -0.08 39.18 9.25
CA GLN A 158 0.17 40.58 9.64
C GLN A 158 -0.32 40.92 11.04
N GLU A 159 -1.38 40.25 11.52
CA GLU A 159 -1.95 40.46 12.84
C GLU A 159 -1.21 39.69 13.94
N HIS A 160 -0.35 38.72 13.55
CA HIS A 160 0.33 37.81 14.46
C HIS A 160 1.83 37.71 14.16
N ALA A 161 2.52 38.83 14.03
CA ALA A 161 3.90 38.92 13.53
C ALA A 161 4.90 38.04 14.26
N GLU A 162 4.80 37.90 15.59
CA GLU A 162 5.71 37.04 16.36
C GLU A 162 5.51 35.56 16.01
N LYS A 163 4.27 35.05 16.01
CA LYS A 163 3.97 33.67 15.61
C LYS A 163 4.34 33.40 14.16
N TRP A 164 4.12 34.39 13.28
CA TRP A 164 4.52 34.30 11.89
C TRP A 164 6.03 34.17 11.74
N SER A 165 6.80 34.97 12.48
CA SER A 165 8.27 34.85 12.50
C SER A 165 8.72 33.45 12.96
N GLN A 166 8.08 32.90 14.00
CA GLN A 166 8.34 31.53 14.47
C GLN A 166 7.97 30.49 13.40
N PHE A 167 6.88 30.68 12.66
CA PHE A 167 6.47 29.79 11.59
C PHE A 167 7.42 29.84 10.39
N CYS A 168 7.93 31.03 10.05
CA CYS A 168 8.99 31.19 9.05
C CYS A 168 10.28 30.46 9.43
N GLU A 169 10.67 30.50 10.70
CA GLU A 169 11.87 29.78 11.17
C GLU A 169 11.62 28.26 11.22
N TYR A 170 10.41 27.85 11.56
CA TYR A 170 10.00 26.45 11.49
C TYR A 170 10.16 25.87 10.06
N CYS A 171 9.67 26.55 9.03
CA CYS A 171 9.82 26.14 7.63
C CYS A 171 11.30 26.03 7.21
N ARG A 172 12.15 26.99 7.65
CA ARG A 172 13.61 26.88 7.42
C ARG A 172 14.23 25.68 8.10
N GLN A 173 13.78 25.40 9.33
CA GLN A 173 14.29 24.28 10.13
C GLN A 173 13.95 22.93 9.49
N ASP A 174 12.77 22.78 8.87
CA ASP A 174 12.37 21.56 8.18
C ASP A 174 13.30 21.27 6.98
N VAL A 175 13.73 22.28 6.22
CA VAL A 175 14.75 22.14 5.16
C VAL A 175 16.11 21.75 5.74
N ARG A 176 16.56 22.33 6.88
CA ARG A 176 17.83 21.94 7.52
C ARG A 176 17.79 20.47 7.97
N ALA A 177 16.69 20.06 8.59
CA ALA A 177 16.49 18.70 9.05
C ALA A 177 16.46 17.71 7.87
N GLU A 178 15.76 18.05 6.79
CA GLU A 178 15.75 17.23 5.57
C GLU A 178 17.15 17.06 4.97
N LYS A 179 17.92 18.14 4.84
CA LYS A 179 19.30 18.07 4.35
C LYS A 179 20.17 17.14 5.20
N ALA A 180 20.03 17.19 6.52
CA ALA A 180 20.76 16.31 7.43
C ALA A 180 20.34 14.83 7.25
N ILE A 181 19.04 14.55 7.11
CA ILE A 181 18.51 13.21 6.81
C ILE A 181 19.02 12.73 5.46
N HIS A 182 18.91 13.54 4.41
CA HIS A 182 19.37 13.19 3.07
C HIS A 182 20.87 12.84 3.06
N ALA A 183 21.71 13.62 3.74
CA ALA A 183 23.13 13.34 3.86
C ALA A 183 23.43 11.97 4.50
N LYS A 184 22.70 11.62 5.57
CA LYS A 184 22.80 10.30 6.21
C LYS A 184 22.30 9.17 5.30
N LEU A 185 21.27 9.42 4.49
CA LEU A 185 20.66 8.44 3.60
C LEU A 185 21.33 8.37 2.21
N LYS A 186 22.46 9.02 1.97
CA LYS A 186 23.15 9.07 0.68
C LYS A 186 23.33 7.70 0.01
N ALA A 187 23.62 6.64 0.79
CA ALA A 187 23.75 5.27 0.28
C ALA A 187 22.43 4.68 -0.25
N PHE A 188 21.29 5.28 0.08
CA PHE A 188 19.95 4.87 -0.36
C PHE A 188 19.35 5.83 -1.40
N GLU A 189 20.14 6.76 -1.93
CA GLU A 189 19.67 7.68 -2.98
C GLU A 189 19.05 6.91 -4.15
N LEU A 190 17.98 7.47 -4.72
CA LEU A 190 17.33 6.88 -5.88
C LEU A 190 18.13 7.25 -7.13
N VAL A 191 18.77 6.27 -7.75
CA VAL A 191 19.53 6.42 -9.00
C VAL A 191 19.19 5.28 -9.96
N GLY A 192 19.34 5.49 -11.26
CA GLY A 192 19.04 4.49 -12.29
C GLY A 192 17.57 4.03 -12.26
N GLU A 193 17.33 2.73 -12.36
CA GLU A 193 15.97 2.16 -12.39
C GLU A 193 15.09 2.59 -11.20
N PRO A 194 15.54 2.61 -9.93
CA PRO A 194 14.74 3.16 -8.82
C PRO A 194 14.30 4.61 -8.99
N LEU A 195 15.13 5.46 -9.60
CA LEU A 195 14.75 6.85 -9.88
C LEU A 195 13.71 6.94 -11.00
N GLU A 196 13.88 6.18 -12.06
CA GLU A 196 12.91 6.14 -13.16
C GLU A 196 11.55 5.57 -12.68
N THR A 197 11.57 4.58 -11.79
CA THR A 197 10.37 4.05 -11.14
C THR A 197 9.68 5.11 -10.25
N PHE A 198 10.46 5.91 -9.52
CA PHE A 198 9.89 7.02 -8.74
C PHE A 198 9.27 8.10 -9.64
N LYS A 199 9.93 8.48 -10.74
CA LYS A 199 9.36 9.40 -11.72
C LYS A 199 8.08 8.85 -12.37
N PHE A 200 8.07 7.55 -12.67
CA PHE A 200 6.85 6.87 -13.13
C PHE A 200 5.73 6.93 -12.08
N ASP A 201 6.03 6.73 -10.79
CA ASP A 201 5.05 6.88 -9.70
C ASP A 201 4.45 8.29 -9.65
N LEU A 202 5.27 9.34 -9.83
CA LEU A 202 4.76 10.71 -9.90
C LEU A 202 3.77 10.89 -11.07
N ARG A 203 4.14 10.41 -12.26
CA ARG A 203 3.27 10.49 -13.46
C ARG A 203 1.99 9.67 -13.30
N LEU A 204 2.10 8.45 -12.73
CA LEU A 204 0.97 7.56 -12.43
C LEU A 204 -0.03 8.24 -11.49
N ASN A 205 0.46 8.83 -10.39
CA ASN A 205 -0.36 9.54 -9.42
C ASN A 205 -0.98 10.83 -9.99
N GLN A 206 -0.24 11.57 -10.84
CA GLN A 206 -0.73 12.77 -11.51
C GLN A 206 -1.78 12.45 -12.57
N ARG A 207 -1.63 11.35 -13.31
CA ARG A 207 -2.62 10.85 -14.28
C ARG A 207 -3.95 10.55 -13.60
N GLY A 208 -3.92 9.89 -12.45
CA GLY A 208 -5.05 9.62 -11.58
C GLY A 208 -6.00 8.54 -12.12
N ILE A 209 -6.84 8.07 -11.23
CA ILE A 209 -7.81 6.98 -11.47
C ILE A 209 -9.14 7.59 -11.90
N PRO A 210 -9.64 7.31 -13.10
CA PRO A 210 -10.90 7.85 -13.60
C PRO A 210 -12.10 7.19 -12.90
N ILE A 211 -13.00 8.01 -12.37
CA ILE A 211 -14.18 7.58 -11.60
C ILE A 211 -15.47 7.99 -12.32
N ASN A 212 -16.45 7.09 -12.37
CA ASN A 212 -17.82 7.44 -12.73
C ASN A 212 -18.48 8.14 -11.53
N VAL A 213 -18.30 9.46 -11.45
CA VAL A 213 -18.76 10.29 -10.35
C VAL A 213 -20.29 10.24 -10.19
N ALA A 214 -21.03 10.17 -11.30
CA ALA A 214 -22.50 10.09 -11.26
C ALA A 214 -22.96 8.79 -10.60
N ALA A 215 -22.37 7.66 -10.99
CA ALA A 215 -22.66 6.36 -10.38
C ALA A 215 -22.24 6.31 -8.89
N ALA A 216 -21.07 6.88 -8.55
CA ALA A 216 -20.64 6.96 -7.16
C ALA A 216 -21.60 7.80 -6.29
N ARG A 217 -22.12 8.92 -6.81
CA ARG A 217 -23.14 9.73 -6.12
C ARG A 217 -24.45 8.98 -5.92
N ASN A 218 -24.90 8.23 -6.94
CA ASN A 218 -26.11 7.40 -6.80
C ASN A 218 -25.89 6.29 -5.76
N ALA A 219 -24.74 5.64 -5.78
CA ALA A 219 -24.38 4.65 -4.76
C ALA A 219 -24.33 5.26 -3.35
N GLN A 220 -23.82 6.49 -3.21
CA GLN A 220 -23.80 7.18 -1.90
C GLN A 220 -25.21 7.46 -1.39
N LYS A 221 -26.16 7.85 -2.27
CA LYS A 221 -27.57 8.01 -1.86
C LYS A 221 -28.17 6.70 -1.32
N ILE A 222 -27.90 5.57 -2.01
CA ILE A 222 -28.34 4.25 -1.54
C ILE A 222 -27.78 3.95 -0.15
N ILE A 223 -26.49 4.22 0.07
CA ILE A 223 -25.82 4.05 1.38
C ILE A 223 -26.49 4.91 2.44
N ASP A 224 -26.71 6.19 2.16
CA ASP A 224 -27.30 7.17 3.09
C ASP A 224 -28.75 6.79 3.46
N GLU A 225 -29.55 6.33 2.50
CA GLU A 225 -30.90 5.82 2.72
C GLU A 225 -30.90 4.64 3.71
N VAL A 226 -30.09 3.61 3.43
CA VAL A 226 -29.99 2.42 4.31
C VAL A 226 -29.45 2.79 5.68
N GLN A 227 -28.38 3.60 5.76
CA GLN A 227 -27.78 3.99 7.04
C GLN A 227 -28.72 4.84 7.88
N THR A 228 -29.51 5.71 7.27
CA THR A 228 -30.51 6.53 7.96
C THR A 228 -31.60 5.65 8.57
N GLU A 229 -32.15 4.73 7.79
CA GLU A 229 -33.18 3.80 8.24
C GLU A 229 -32.68 2.88 9.36
N VAL A 230 -31.53 2.21 9.14
CA VAL A 230 -30.94 1.29 10.12
C VAL A 230 -30.52 2.01 11.39
N SER A 231 -30.01 3.26 11.29
CA SER A 231 -29.65 4.06 12.48
C SER A 231 -30.87 4.44 13.32
N ALA A 232 -32.00 4.76 12.67
CA ALA A 232 -33.25 5.04 13.38
C ALA A 232 -33.75 3.78 14.11
N GLN A 233 -33.77 2.64 13.44
CA GLN A 233 -34.14 1.36 14.03
C GLN A 233 -33.20 0.96 15.18
N PHE A 234 -31.89 1.16 15.02
CA PHE A 234 -30.89 0.85 16.03
C PHE A 234 -31.12 1.69 17.30
N ARG A 235 -31.37 3.01 17.17
CA ARG A 235 -31.68 3.88 18.30
C ARG A 235 -32.99 3.49 18.99
N GLN A 236 -34.02 3.11 18.22
CA GLN A 236 -35.30 2.66 18.77
C GLN A 236 -35.15 1.39 19.62
N VAL A 237 -34.30 0.44 19.17
CA VAL A 237 -34.09 -0.86 19.86
C VAL A 237 -33.14 -0.72 21.06
N THR A 238 -32.12 0.13 20.96
CA THR A 238 -31.01 0.18 21.92
C THR A 238 -31.02 1.42 22.82
N GLY A 239 -31.63 2.53 22.39
CA GLY A 239 -31.50 3.85 23.02
C GLY A 239 -30.10 4.49 22.83
N LEU A 240 -29.23 3.88 22.01
CA LEU A 240 -27.83 4.28 21.85
C LEU A 240 -27.54 4.74 20.40
N ASN A 241 -26.46 5.54 20.25
CA ASN A 241 -25.87 5.78 18.95
C ASN A 241 -24.88 4.66 18.61
N PRO A 242 -24.80 4.21 17.34
CA PRO A 242 -23.83 3.18 16.91
C PRO A 242 -22.37 3.54 17.18
N THR A 243 -22.05 4.83 17.23
CA THR A 243 -20.69 5.35 17.54
C THR A 243 -20.27 5.15 18.99
N GLN A 244 -21.21 4.88 19.90
CA GLN A 244 -20.96 4.63 21.33
C GLN A 244 -20.54 3.19 21.57
N ARG A 245 -19.45 2.74 20.92
CA ARG A 245 -18.99 1.34 20.84
C ARG A 245 -18.94 0.63 22.19
N ALA A 246 -18.38 1.26 23.23
CA ALA A 246 -18.28 0.66 24.54
C ALA A 246 -19.65 0.37 25.19
N LYS A 247 -20.62 1.29 25.00
CA LYS A 247 -21.98 1.10 25.52
C LYS A 247 -22.74 0.02 24.74
N VAL A 248 -22.53 -0.03 23.41
CA VAL A 248 -23.12 -1.08 22.57
C VAL A 248 -22.56 -2.46 22.95
N LEU A 249 -21.25 -2.56 23.15
CA LEU A 249 -20.59 -3.80 23.61
C LEU A 249 -21.18 -4.26 24.95
N ALA A 250 -21.25 -3.37 25.94
CA ALA A 250 -21.82 -3.69 27.25
C ALA A 250 -23.29 -4.14 27.16
N LEU A 251 -24.11 -3.50 26.29
CA LEU A 251 -25.48 -3.92 26.05
C LEU A 251 -25.55 -5.34 25.44
N VAL A 252 -24.74 -5.65 24.44
CA VAL A 252 -24.72 -6.98 23.80
C VAL A 252 -24.26 -8.04 24.79
N GLN A 253 -23.24 -7.76 25.61
CA GLN A 253 -22.78 -8.66 26.67
C GLN A 253 -23.86 -8.88 27.74
N SER A 254 -24.61 -7.83 28.13
CA SER A 254 -25.73 -7.96 29.08
C SER A 254 -26.89 -8.82 28.56
N LEU A 255 -26.98 -9.00 27.24
CA LEU A 255 -27.95 -9.89 26.58
C LEU A 255 -27.45 -11.34 26.45
N GLY A 256 -26.30 -11.66 27.07
CA GLY A 256 -25.77 -13.02 27.16
C GLY A 256 -24.78 -13.43 26.05
N VAL A 257 -24.45 -12.53 25.13
CA VAL A 257 -23.48 -12.83 24.06
C VAL A 257 -22.05 -12.66 24.58
N LYS A 258 -21.21 -13.69 24.45
CA LYS A 258 -19.80 -13.67 24.82
C LYS A 258 -18.98 -13.05 23.68
N ILE A 259 -18.71 -11.76 23.79
CA ILE A 259 -17.95 -10.99 22.80
C ILE A 259 -16.97 -10.05 23.51
N GLU A 260 -15.72 -9.97 23.02
CA GLU A 260 -14.67 -9.14 23.62
C GLU A 260 -14.64 -7.71 23.09
N ASN A 261 -15.02 -7.52 21.84
CA ASN A 261 -15.01 -6.21 21.16
C ASN A 261 -16.01 -6.19 20.00
N MET A 262 -16.22 -4.99 19.43
CA MET A 262 -17.12 -4.74 18.30
C MET A 262 -16.36 -4.61 16.96
N GLN A 263 -15.23 -5.32 16.80
CA GLN A 263 -14.48 -5.34 15.54
C GLN A 263 -15.12 -6.29 14.52
N SER A 264 -14.94 -5.99 13.25
CA SER A 264 -15.56 -6.76 12.15
C SER A 264 -15.16 -8.24 12.16
N GLU A 265 -13.90 -8.54 12.51
CA GLU A 265 -13.41 -9.91 12.60
C GLU A 265 -14.08 -10.68 13.76
N THR A 266 -14.22 -10.03 14.91
CA THR A 266 -14.91 -10.61 16.07
C THR A 266 -16.39 -10.85 15.78
N LEU A 267 -17.05 -9.89 15.11
CA LEU A 267 -18.45 -10.02 14.70
C LEU A 267 -18.66 -11.13 13.65
N ALA A 268 -17.74 -11.26 12.71
CA ALA A 268 -17.79 -12.29 11.67
C ALA A 268 -17.50 -13.72 12.23
N ALA A 269 -16.79 -13.82 13.35
CA ALA A 269 -16.48 -15.09 14.00
C ALA A 269 -17.63 -15.61 14.90
N LEU A 270 -18.64 -14.78 15.20
CA LEU A 270 -19.79 -15.20 16.00
C LEU A 270 -20.61 -16.25 15.23
N THR A 271 -20.80 -17.40 15.86
CA THR A 271 -21.65 -18.46 15.32
C THR A 271 -23.13 -18.20 15.59
N VAL A 272 -23.99 -18.82 14.78
CA VAL A 272 -25.45 -18.74 14.99
C VAL A 272 -25.81 -19.22 16.40
N ASP A 273 -25.15 -20.27 16.90
CA ASP A 273 -25.39 -20.84 18.22
C ASP A 273 -25.09 -19.87 19.36
N GLU A 274 -24.08 -18.99 19.21
CA GLU A 274 -23.72 -18.00 20.24
C GLU A 274 -24.72 -16.85 20.36
N VAL A 275 -25.50 -16.61 19.30
CA VAL A 275 -26.43 -15.48 19.20
C VAL A 275 -27.89 -15.93 19.24
N ILE A 276 -28.17 -17.21 18.96
CA ILE A 276 -29.54 -17.78 18.84
C ILE A 276 -30.35 -17.64 20.14
N HIS A 277 -29.68 -17.62 21.28
CA HIS A 277 -30.35 -17.48 22.59
C HIS A 277 -30.84 -16.07 22.89
N SER A 278 -30.50 -15.07 22.09
CA SER A 278 -30.94 -13.68 22.24
C SER A 278 -31.30 -13.04 20.90
N PRO A 279 -32.55 -13.18 20.44
CA PRO A 279 -33.00 -12.55 19.18
C PRO A 279 -32.78 -11.01 19.17
N LYS A 280 -32.85 -10.38 20.34
CA LYS A 280 -32.57 -8.93 20.48
C LYS A 280 -31.08 -8.64 20.22
N ALA A 281 -30.16 -9.44 20.77
CA ALA A 281 -28.75 -9.28 20.52
C ALA A 281 -28.39 -9.52 19.03
N ALA A 282 -28.95 -10.57 18.44
CA ALA A 282 -28.79 -10.87 17.02
C ALA A 282 -29.16 -9.68 16.13
N ARG A 283 -30.35 -9.10 16.39
CA ARG A 283 -30.83 -7.92 15.65
C ARG A 283 -29.94 -6.68 15.86
N ILE A 284 -29.45 -6.44 17.08
CA ILE A 284 -28.52 -5.35 17.39
C ILE A 284 -27.21 -5.53 16.61
N LEU A 285 -26.64 -6.75 16.63
CA LEU A 285 -25.40 -7.06 15.94
C LEU A 285 -25.51 -6.96 14.41
N GLU A 286 -26.64 -7.41 13.84
CA GLU A 286 -26.92 -7.25 12.41
C GLU A 286 -26.96 -5.77 12.01
N MET A 287 -27.77 -4.96 12.71
CA MET A 287 -27.85 -3.53 12.46
C MET A 287 -26.50 -2.84 12.65
N TYR A 288 -25.76 -3.19 13.70
CA TYR A 288 -24.43 -2.64 13.95
C TYR A 288 -23.43 -3.01 12.85
N SER A 289 -23.46 -4.25 12.37
CA SER A 289 -22.65 -4.71 11.23
C SER A 289 -22.93 -3.88 9.97
N LYS A 290 -24.20 -3.65 9.62
CA LYS A 290 -24.59 -2.79 8.49
C LYS A 290 -24.09 -1.36 8.65
N LEU A 291 -24.22 -0.76 9.83
CA LEU A 291 -23.78 0.61 10.11
C LEU A 291 -22.25 0.76 10.14
N SER A 292 -21.53 -0.29 10.51
CA SER A 292 -20.06 -0.32 10.56
C SER A 292 -19.41 -0.85 9.27
N TYR A 293 -20.17 -1.17 8.23
CA TYR A 293 -19.70 -1.82 7.02
C TYR A 293 -18.68 -0.97 6.27
N ALA A 294 -17.39 -1.28 6.46
CA ALA A 294 -16.27 -0.46 6.00
C ALA A 294 -16.14 -0.35 4.47
N ALA A 295 -16.64 -1.36 3.73
CA ALA A 295 -16.48 -1.41 2.29
C ALA A 295 -17.17 -0.24 1.57
N VAL A 296 -18.33 0.22 2.07
CA VAL A 296 -19.09 1.33 1.46
C VAL A 296 -18.47 2.70 1.73
N LYS A 297 -17.63 2.84 2.77
CA LYS A 297 -16.92 4.10 3.06
C LYS A 297 -16.00 4.54 1.90
N LYS A 298 -15.57 3.58 1.07
CA LYS A 298 -14.76 3.89 -0.11
C LYS A 298 -15.51 4.73 -1.15
N VAL A 299 -16.83 4.64 -1.21
CA VAL A 299 -17.66 5.46 -2.12
C VAL A 299 -17.57 6.93 -1.70
N GLN A 300 -17.75 7.22 -0.40
CA GLN A 300 -17.56 8.57 0.12
C GLN A 300 -16.13 9.08 -0.12
N THR A 301 -15.11 8.24 0.15
CA THR A 301 -13.70 8.60 -0.13
C THR A 301 -13.48 8.92 -1.62
N MET A 302 -14.12 8.18 -2.55
CA MET A 302 -14.05 8.53 -3.98
C MET A 302 -14.60 9.92 -4.26
N LEU A 303 -15.72 10.27 -3.65
CA LEU A 303 -16.38 11.57 -3.83
C LEU A 303 -15.59 12.72 -3.19
N ASP A 304 -14.98 12.50 -2.03
CA ASP A 304 -14.17 13.49 -1.33
C ASP A 304 -12.86 13.80 -2.07
N CYS A 305 -12.24 12.75 -2.66
CA CYS A 305 -10.92 12.85 -3.29
C CYS A 305 -10.99 13.19 -4.78
N VAL A 306 -12.16 13.09 -5.42
CA VAL A 306 -12.26 13.30 -6.87
C VAL A 306 -11.99 14.75 -7.25
N CYS A 307 -11.10 14.95 -8.21
CA CYS A 307 -10.81 16.24 -8.82
C CYS A 307 -11.92 16.64 -9.81
N PRO A 308 -12.03 17.92 -10.20
CA PRO A 308 -13.07 18.40 -11.14
C PRO A 308 -13.11 17.66 -12.49
N ASP A 309 -12.01 17.09 -12.93
CA ASP A 309 -11.91 16.29 -14.15
C ASP A 309 -12.39 14.84 -13.99
N GLY A 310 -12.94 14.47 -12.83
CA GLY A 310 -13.47 13.14 -12.54
C GLY A 310 -12.42 12.09 -12.19
N LYS A 311 -11.20 12.49 -11.83
CA LYS A 311 -10.11 11.57 -11.47
C LYS A 311 -9.73 11.71 -10.00
N VAL A 312 -9.40 10.59 -9.36
CA VAL A 312 -8.78 10.55 -8.02
C VAL A 312 -7.28 10.33 -8.18
N ARG A 313 -6.49 11.22 -7.59
CA ARG A 313 -5.04 11.27 -7.70
C ARG A 313 -4.33 10.95 -6.38
N GLY A 314 -3.04 10.56 -6.46
CA GLY A 314 -2.24 10.31 -5.27
C GLY A 314 -2.60 9.01 -4.54
N CYS A 315 -3.15 8.02 -5.25
CA CYS A 315 -3.56 6.75 -4.66
C CYS A 315 -2.43 5.74 -4.45
N HIS A 316 -1.28 5.93 -5.08
CA HIS A 316 -0.14 5.03 -5.01
C HIS A 316 0.97 5.62 -4.14
N LEU A 317 1.63 4.76 -3.38
CA LEU A 317 2.81 5.10 -2.58
C LEU A 317 3.99 4.24 -3.01
N TYR A 318 4.94 4.86 -3.69
CA TYR A 318 6.20 4.23 -4.08
C TYR A 318 6.99 3.76 -2.85
N TYR A 319 7.52 2.55 -2.91
CA TYR A 319 8.16 1.90 -1.76
C TYR A 319 7.26 1.85 -0.52
N GLY A 320 5.96 1.66 -0.71
CA GLY A 320 5.01 1.53 0.39
C GLY A 320 5.18 0.25 1.20
N ALA A 321 5.84 -0.76 0.62
CA ALA A 321 6.33 -1.95 1.32
C ALA A 321 7.87 -2.00 1.24
N GLY A 322 8.52 -2.60 2.25
CA GLY A 322 9.99 -2.72 2.30
C GLY A 322 10.62 -3.47 1.13
N THR A 323 9.84 -4.28 0.42
CA THR A 323 10.24 -4.98 -0.82
C THR A 323 10.32 -4.07 -2.05
N GLY A 324 9.81 -2.83 -1.96
CA GLY A 324 9.71 -1.89 -3.08
C GLY A 324 8.35 -1.92 -3.79
N ARG A 325 7.43 -2.80 -3.38
CA ARG A 325 6.05 -2.79 -3.89
C ARG A 325 5.33 -1.50 -3.53
N TRP A 326 4.44 -1.07 -4.43
CA TRP A 326 3.50 0.01 -4.13
C TRP A 326 2.52 -0.41 -3.04
N SER A 327 2.22 0.50 -2.13
CA SER A 327 1.02 0.43 -1.31
C SER A 327 0.00 1.48 -1.75
N SER A 328 -1.22 1.37 -1.23
CA SER A 328 -2.30 2.31 -1.57
C SER A 328 -2.51 3.35 -0.48
N LYS A 329 -2.85 4.56 -0.92
CA LYS A 329 -3.42 5.64 -0.10
C LYS A 329 -4.87 5.92 -0.54
N LEU A 330 -5.58 6.71 0.21
CA LEU A 330 -6.94 7.18 -0.10
C LEU A 330 -7.91 6.04 -0.43
N LEU A 331 -8.15 5.76 -1.68
CA LEU A 331 -9.07 4.70 -2.12
C LEU A 331 -8.65 3.30 -1.71
N GLN A 332 -7.38 3.11 -1.33
CA GLN A 332 -6.84 1.79 -1.02
C GLN A 332 -7.24 0.74 -2.07
N VAL A 333 -6.88 1.01 -3.32
CA VAL A 333 -7.29 0.20 -4.49
C VAL A 333 -6.97 -1.29 -4.34
N GLN A 334 -5.85 -1.63 -3.66
CA GLN A 334 -5.45 -3.00 -3.39
C GLN A 334 -6.44 -3.74 -2.47
N ASN A 335 -7.21 -3.01 -1.66
CA ASN A 335 -8.19 -3.53 -0.70
C ASN A 335 -9.64 -3.36 -1.17
N MET A 336 -9.89 -3.11 -2.46
CA MET A 336 -11.25 -3.10 -3.01
C MET A 336 -11.80 -4.53 -3.03
N LYS A 337 -12.95 -4.73 -2.37
CA LYS A 337 -13.60 -6.04 -2.28
C LYS A 337 -13.89 -6.62 -3.67
N LYS A 338 -13.74 -7.93 -3.78
CA LYS A 338 -14.30 -8.69 -4.91
C LYS A 338 -15.80 -8.85 -4.71
N PRO A 339 -16.58 -8.95 -5.80
CA PRO A 339 -18.00 -9.30 -5.71
C PRO A 339 -18.17 -10.60 -4.92
N PRO A 340 -19.15 -10.70 -4.02
CA PRO A 340 -19.47 -11.97 -3.37
C PRO A 340 -19.91 -13.01 -4.42
N ARG A 341 -19.73 -14.30 -4.11
CA ARG A 341 -19.98 -15.40 -5.06
C ARG A 341 -21.42 -15.38 -5.62
N TRP A 342 -22.40 -15.03 -4.79
CA TRP A 342 -23.81 -14.96 -5.20
C TRP A 342 -24.09 -13.87 -6.26
N MET A 343 -23.28 -12.82 -6.33
CA MET A 343 -23.39 -11.77 -7.36
C MET A 343 -22.80 -12.18 -8.72
N LYS A 344 -22.26 -13.39 -8.86
CA LYS A 344 -21.72 -13.86 -10.15
C LYS A 344 -22.78 -13.77 -11.25
N GLY A 345 -22.46 -13.03 -12.32
CA GLY A 345 -23.39 -12.77 -13.44
C GLY A 345 -24.40 -11.63 -13.20
N LEU A 346 -24.48 -11.07 -11.98
CA LEU A 346 -25.39 -9.98 -11.63
C LEU A 346 -24.70 -8.62 -11.51
N THR A 347 -23.38 -8.59 -11.34
CA THR A 347 -22.60 -7.38 -11.06
C THR A 347 -22.78 -6.27 -12.10
N GLU A 348 -22.85 -6.62 -13.39
CA GLU A 348 -23.06 -5.65 -14.46
C GLU A 348 -24.46 -5.04 -14.40
N LYS A 349 -25.50 -5.86 -14.19
CA LYS A 349 -26.88 -5.41 -14.05
C LYS A 349 -27.04 -4.51 -12.83
N ALA A 350 -26.45 -4.89 -11.70
CA ALA A 350 -26.49 -4.11 -10.47
C ALA A 350 -25.77 -2.75 -10.66
N TYR A 351 -24.60 -2.73 -11.28
CA TYR A 351 -23.89 -1.49 -11.61
C TYR A 351 -24.71 -0.57 -12.52
N LEU A 352 -25.30 -1.11 -13.58
CA LEU A 352 -26.14 -0.33 -14.49
C LEU A 352 -27.42 0.21 -13.80
N SER A 353 -28.03 -0.56 -12.90
CA SER A 353 -29.18 -0.08 -12.11
C SER A 353 -28.77 1.12 -11.23
N ILE A 354 -27.61 1.07 -10.58
CA ILE A 354 -27.05 2.19 -9.81
C ILE A 354 -26.77 3.39 -10.75
N CYS A 355 -26.15 3.16 -11.91
CA CYS A 355 -25.92 4.22 -12.89
C CYS A 355 -27.22 4.92 -13.32
N ASN A 356 -28.32 4.17 -13.43
CA ASN A 356 -29.63 4.68 -13.81
C ASN A 356 -30.42 5.30 -12.65
N GLY A 357 -29.84 5.39 -11.45
CA GLY A 357 -30.43 6.07 -10.30
C GLY A 357 -31.44 5.24 -9.49
N ALA A 358 -31.31 3.90 -9.53
CA ALA A 358 -32.10 3.03 -8.64
C ALA A 358 -31.84 3.40 -7.17
N ASP A 359 -32.88 3.45 -6.35
CA ASP A 359 -32.84 3.67 -4.92
C ASP A 359 -32.55 2.36 -4.14
N ALA A 360 -32.42 2.46 -2.82
CA ALA A 360 -32.12 1.31 -1.97
C ALA A 360 -33.21 0.21 -2.06
N LYS A 361 -34.47 0.59 -2.18
CA LYS A 361 -35.60 -0.38 -2.25
C LYS A 361 -35.57 -1.15 -3.56
N VAL A 362 -35.31 -0.46 -4.67
CA VAL A 362 -35.17 -1.10 -5.99
C VAL A 362 -33.99 -2.06 -6.01
N ILE A 363 -32.85 -1.66 -5.44
CA ILE A 363 -31.67 -2.53 -5.35
C ILE A 363 -31.97 -3.75 -4.48
N ASP A 364 -32.61 -3.58 -3.32
CA ASP A 364 -32.97 -4.68 -2.42
C ASP A 364 -33.90 -5.69 -3.11
N CYS A 365 -34.92 -5.19 -3.80
CA CYS A 365 -35.87 -6.02 -4.54
C CYS A 365 -35.24 -6.83 -5.69
N LEU A 366 -34.29 -6.24 -6.41
CA LEU A 366 -33.70 -6.86 -7.61
C LEU A 366 -32.48 -7.75 -7.30
N PHE A 367 -31.68 -7.40 -6.29
CA PHE A 367 -30.38 -8.00 -6.07
C PHE A 367 -30.12 -8.41 -4.61
N GLY A 368 -30.94 -8.02 -3.63
CA GLY A 368 -30.72 -8.22 -2.20
C GLY A 368 -30.01 -7.06 -1.53
N ASP A 369 -29.37 -7.30 -0.36
CA ASP A 369 -28.85 -6.25 0.52
C ASP A 369 -28.08 -5.13 -0.23
N PRO A 370 -28.60 -3.88 -0.19
CA PRO A 370 -28.06 -2.80 -1.01
C PRO A 370 -26.61 -2.44 -0.67
N LEU A 371 -26.17 -2.59 0.59
CA LEU A 371 -24.78 -2.30 0.98
C LEU A 371 -23.82 -3.36 0.44
N GLU A 372 -24.22 -4.63 0.45
CA GLU A 372 -23.43 -5.69 -0.18
C GLU A 372 -23.35 -5.52 -1.70
N VAL A 373 -24.47 -5.15 -2.33
CA VAL A 373 -24.52 -4.87 -3.78
C VAL A 373 -23.59 -3.72 -4.14
N VAL A 374 -23.69 -2.58 -3.45
CA VAL A 374 -22.78 -1.43 -3.68
C VAL A 374 -21.33 -1.83 -3.47
N SER A 375 -21.02 -2.57 -2.40
CA SER A 375 -19.66 -3.08 -2.15
C SER A 375 -19.18 -4.02 -3.26
N GLY A 376 -20.04 -4.88 -3.77
CA GLY A 376 -19.74 -5.84 -4.84
C GLY A 376 -19.45 -5.19 -6.19
N VAL A 377 -19.98 -4.00 -6.44
CA VAL A 377 -19.75 -3.25 -7.70
C VAL A 377 -18.74 -2.11 -7.58
N ILE A 378 -18.12 -1.92 -6.43
CA ILE A 378 -17.26 -0.77 -6.15
C ILE A 378 -16.10 -0.60 -7.15
N ARG A 379 -15.57 -1.69 -7.69
CA ARG A 379 -14.52 -1.68 -8.71
C ARG A 379 -14.99 -1.07 -10.03
N GLN A 380 -16.26 -1.25 -10.38
CA GLN A 380 -16.86 -0.78 -11.62
C GLN A 380 -17.02 0.75 -11.67
N PHE A 381 -16.90 1.43 -10.51
CA PHE A 381 -16.82 2.90 -10.50
C PHE A 381 -15.50 3.42 -11.10
N VAL A 382 -14.45 2.60 -11.20
CA VAL A 382 -13.27 2.90 -12.01
C VAL A 382 -13.63 2.71 -13.48
N HIS A 383 -13.92 3.81 -14.16
CA HIS A 383 -14.57 3.81 -15.47
C HIS A 383 -14.00 4.91 -16.37
N PRO A 384 -12.88 4.67 -17.05
CA PRO A 384 -12.32 5.63 -17.98
C PRO A 384 -13.16 5.79 -19.25
N LYS A 385 -13.24 7.01 -19.76
CA LYS A 385 -13.79 7.25 -21.11
C LYS A 385 -12.93 6.52 -22.14
N GLY A 386 -13.55 5.74 -23.03
CA GLY A 386 -12.85 4.95 -24.03
C GLY A 386 -12.43 3.53 -23.57
N GLY A 387 -12.80 3.13 -22.35
CA GLY A 387 -12.48 1.82 -21.82
C GLY A 387 -11.06 1.68 -21.26
N LEU A 388 -10.67 0.49 -20.89
CA LEU A 388 -9.37 0.18 -20.29
C LEU A 388 -8.80 -1.15 -20.81
N LEU A 389 -7.49 -1.27 -20.73
CA LEU A 389 -6.75 -2.53 -20.79
C LEU A 389 -6.43 -2.95 -19.35
N ASP A 390 -6.75 -4.21 -19.03
CA ASP A 390 -6.60 -4.84 -17.72
C ASP A 390 -5.66 -6.02 -17.88
N GLY A 391 -4.42 -5.90 -17.44
CA GLY A 391 -3.38 -6.92 -17.53
C GLY A 391 -2.96 -7.41 -16.15
N ASP A 392 -2.86 -8.75 -16.01
CA ASP A 392 -2.53 -9.45 -14.76
C ASP A 392 -1.35 -10.38 -15.01
N PHE A 393 -0.32 -10.33 -14.16
CA PHE A 393 0.80 -11.25 -14.25
C PHE A 393 0.40 -12.63 -13.69
N ASN A 394 0.39 -13.62 -14.54
CA ASN A 394 0.03 -14.99 -14.16
C ASN A 394 1.09 -15.60 -13.23
N ALA A 395 0.73 -15.86 -11.98
CA ALA A 395 1.56 -16.51 -10.95
C ALA A 395 2.98 -15.94 -10.84
N ILE A 396 3.14 -14.62 -10.85
CA ILE A 396 4.44 -13.93 -10.88
C ILE A 396 5.38 -14.40 -9.76
N GLU A 397 4.87 -14.50 -8.52
CA GLU A 397 5.69 -14.93 -7.38
C GLU A 397 6.17 -16.38 -7.53
N GLY A 398 5.30 -17.31 -7.96
CA GLY A 398 5.66 -18.71 -8.17
C GLY A 398 6.74 -18.89 -9.25
N ARG A 399 6.60 -18.15 -10.36
CA ARG A 399 7.58 -18.18 -11.46
C ARG A 399 8.93 -17.61 -11.03
N ILE A 400 8.95 -16.50 -10.32
CA ILE A 400 10.17 -15.90 -9.77
C ILE A 400 10.80 -16.80 -8.73
N ALA A 401 10.02 -17.39 -7.81
CA ALA A 401 10.53 -18.30 -6.79
C ALA A 401 11.25 -19.50 -7.41
N CYS A 402 10.64 -20.13 -8.43
CA CYS A 402 11.26 -21.21 -9.17
C CYS A 402 12.52 -20.77 -9.91
N TRP A 403 12.50 -19.58 -10.53
CA TRP A 403 13.63 -19.06 -11.30
C TRP A 403 14.85 -18.81 -10.44
N ILE A 404 14.73 -18.08 -9.31
CA ILE A 404 15.86 -17.76 -8.42
C ILE A 404 16.34 -18.96 -7.59
N ALA A 405 15.46 -19.94 -7.32
CA ALA A 405 15.84 -21.18 -6.64
C ALA A 405 16.46 -22.23 -7.59
N GLY A 406 16.37 -22.02 -8.91
CA GLY A 406 16.79 -23.01 -9.91
C GLY A 406 15.89 -24.25 -9.95
N GLN A 407 14.61 -24.12 -9.64
CA GLN A 407 13.59 -25.18 -9.71
C GLN A 407 13.11 -25.34 -11.17
N HIS A 408 14.01 -25.86 -12.04
CA HIS A 408 13.79 -25.85 -13.48
C HIS A 408 12.65 -26.74 -13.97
N ASP A 409 12.39 -27.85 -13.30
CA ASP A 409 11.30 -28.79 -13.60
C ASP A 409 9.92 -28.10 -13.47
N ILE A 410 9.66 -27.44 -12.35
CA ILE A 410 8.42 -26.66 -12.13
C ILE A 410 8.37 -25.45 -13.06
N LEU A 411 9.52 -24.78 -13.29
CA LEU A 411 9.59 -23.65 -14.21
C LEU A 411 9.23 -24.06 -15.65
N GLU A 412 9.61 -25.29 -16.05
CA GLU A 412 9.24 -25.83 -17.36
C GLU A 412 7.73 -26.14 -17.46
N CYS A 413 7.11 -26.61 -16.38
CA CYS A 413 5.65 -26.75 -16.32
C CYS A 413 4.94 -25.41 -16.59
N TRP A 414 5.45 -24.32 -15.98
CA TRP A 414 4.93 -22.98 -16.26
C TRP A 414 5.12 -22.56 -17.72
N ARG A 415 6.26 -22.91 -18.37
CA ARG A 415 6.51 -22.61 -19.79
C ARG A 415 5.55 -23.36 -20.71
N LYS A 416 5.26 -24.61 -20.38
CA LYS A 416 4.31 -25.46 -21.12
C LYS A 416 2.84 -25.09 -20.86
N GLY A 417 2.56 -24.20 -19.90
CA GLY A 417 1.19 -23.80 -19.53
C GLY A 417 0.44 -24.87 -18.74
N GLU A 418 1.16 -25.79 -18.08
CA GLU A 418 0.56 -26.81 -17.20
C GLU A 418 -0.10 -26.13 -15.99
N ASP A 419 -1.22 -26.71 -15.55
CA ASP A 419 -1.97 -26.19 -14.39
C ASP A 419 -1.48 -26.82 -13.08
N LEU A 420 -0.45 -26.22 -12.47
CA LEU A 420 0.11 -26.68 -11.21
C LEU A 420 -0.92 -26.72 -10.08
N TYR A 421 -1.96 -25.88 -10.14
CA TYR A 421 -3.03 -25.89 -9.15
C TYR A 421 -3.86 -27.17 -9.22
N LYS A 422 -4.13 -27.68 -10.44
CA LYS A 422 -4.77 -28.99 -10.62
C LYS A 422 -3.88 -30.13 -10.14
N ARG A 423 -2.58 -30.05 -10.42
CA ARG A 423 -1.59 -31.05 -9.98
C ARG A 423 -1.56 -31.13 -8.44
N ALA A 424 -1.45 -29.99 -7.75
CA ALA A 424 -1.46 -29.94 -6.29
C ALA A 424 -2.76 -30.50 -5.70
N ALA A 425 -3.91 -30.11 -6.26
CA ALA A 425 -5.21 -30.60 -5.84
C ALA A 425 -5.32 -32.12 -6.04
N ALA A 426 -4.97 -32.64 -7.20
CA ALA A 426 -5.04 -34.05 -7.55
C ALA A 426 -4.20 -34.92 -6.61
N PHE A 427 -2.98 -34.48 -6.29
CA PHE A 427 -2.13 -35.18 -5.33
C PHE A 427 -2.78 -35.25 -3.94
N VAL A 428 -3.26 -34.12 -3.43
CA VAL A 428 -3.84 -34.07 -2.07
C VAL A 428 -5.15 -34.85 -1.97
N GLU A 429 -5.98 -34.78 -3.00
CA GLU A 429 -7.25 -35.55 -3.05
C GLU A 429 -7.05 -37.03 -3.43
N GLY A 430 -5.87 -37.42 -3.94
CA GLY A 430 -5.61 -38.80 -4.39
C GLY A 430 -6.34 -39.18 -5.68
N VAL A 431 -6.54 -38.22 -6.58
CA VAL A 431 -7.26 -38.39 -7.85
C VAL A 431 -6.39 -38.00 -9.05
N SER A 432 -6.87 -38.25 -10.27
CA SER A 432 -6.15 -37.83 -11.48
C SER A 432 -6.31 -36.32 -11.73
N GLU A 433 -5.29 -35.67 -12.32
CA GLU A 433 -5.36 -34.25 -12.70
C GLU A 433 -6.52 -33.93 -13.65
N SER A 434 -6.86 -34.88 -14.53
CA SER A 434 -7.95 -34.74 -15.50
C SER A 434 -9.33 -34.68 -14.83
N SER A 435 -9.49 -35.18 -13.59
CA SER A 435 -10.75 -35.12 -12.85
C SER A 435 -10.99 -33.76 -12.21
N ILE A 436 -9.93 -32.96 -12.01
CA ILE A 436 -10.03 -31.62 -11.42
C ILE A 436 -10.52 -30.62 -12.48
N GLN A 437 -11.71 -30.09 -12.25
CA GLN A 437 -12.30 -29.10 -13.14
C GLN A 437 -11.73 -27.68 -12.92
N ASN A 438 -11.93 -26.79 -13.88
CA ASN A 438 -11.63 -25.36 -13.78
C ASN A 438 -12.82 -24.55 -14.31
N PRO A 439 -13.56 -23.82 -13.45
CA PRO A 439 -13.34 -23.67 -11.99
C PRO A 439 -13.84 -24.85 -11.15
N SER A 440 -13.19 -25.10 -10.01
CA SER A 440 -13.70 -26.03 -8.98
C SER A 440 -13.11 -25.66 -7.59
N PRO A 441 -13.76 -26.09 -6.48
CA PRO A 441 -13.24 -25.90 -5.12
C PRO A 441 -11.88 -26.59 -4.91
N GLU A 442 -11.68 -27.76 -5.50
CA GLU A 442 -10.44 -28.54 -5.43
C GLU A 442 -9.29 -27.76 -6.07
N ARG A 443 -9.51 -27.21 -7.27
CA ARG A 443 -8.50 -26.37 -7.92
C ARG A 443 -8.20 -25.09 -7.14
N ASP A 444 -9.22 -24.48 -6.50
CA ASP A 444 -9.03 -23.33 -5.62
C ASP A 444 -8.17 -23.71 -4.40
N PHE A 445 -8.37 -24.91 -3.84
CA PHE A 445 -7.49 -25.47 -2.80
C PHE A 445 -6.05 -25.64 -3.30
N GLY A 446 -5.85 -26.27 -4.45
CA GLY A 446 -4.52 -26.43 -5.06
C GLY A 446 -3.83 -25.09 -5.32
N LYS A 447 -4.60 -24.05 -5.65
CA LYS A 447 -4.08 -22.68 -5.76
C LYS A 447 -3.55 -22.16 -4.44
N VAL A 448 -4.24 -22.43 -3.31
CA VAL A 448 -3.74 -22.06 -1.98
C VAL A 448 -2.45 -22.83 -1.66
N VAL A 449 -2.37 -24.12 -2.00
CA VAL A 449 -1.14 -24.93 -1.81
C VAL A 449 0.05 -24.26 -2.49
N GLU A 450 -0.05 -23.97 -3.77
CA GLU A 450 1.05 -23.39 -4.56
C GLU A 450 1.44 -21.98 -4.10
N LEU A 451 0.47 -21.15 -3.75
CA LEU A 451 0.73 -19.75 -3.38
C LEU A 451 1.18 -19.56 -1.92
N ALA A 452 0.64 -20.36 -1.00
CA ALA A 452 0.91 -20.17 0.43
C ALA A 452 2.15 -20.93 0.90
N CYS A 453 2.39 -22.17 0.40
CA CYS A 453 3.50 -23.00 0.89
C CYS A 453 4.87 -22.48 0.44
N GLN A 454 4.95 -21.71 -0.64
CA GLN A 454 6.22 -21.23 -1.21
C GLN A 454 7.05 -20.34 -0.26
N PHE A 455 6.46 -19.87 0.84
CA PHE A 455 7.12 -19.01 1.82
C PHE A 455 7.23 -19.63 3.21
N GLY A 456 7.29 -20.96 3.26
CA GLY A 456 7.69 -21.70 4.45
C GLY A 456 6.58 -21.92 5.49
N LEU A 457 5.29 -21.86 5.08
CA LEU A 457 4.20 -22.20 5.99
C LEU A 457 4.32 -23.64 6.48
N GLY A 458 4.04 -23.85 7.78
CA GLY A 458 3.76 -25.14 8.36
C GLY A 458 2.25 -25.46 8.30
N THR A 459 1.86 -26.65 8.77
CA THR A 459 0.48 -27.14 8.79
C THR A 459 -0.51 -26.15 9.39
N ASP A 460 -0.23 -25.62 10.60
CA ASP A 460 -1.13 -24.69 11.28
C ASP A 460 -1.28 -23.36 10.52
N GLY A 461 -0.18 -22.86 9.93
CA GLY A 461 -0.20 -21.63 9.12
C GLY A 461 -0.98 -21.81 7.82
N PHE A 462 -0.87 -22.99 7.21
CA PHE A 462 -1.60 -23.36 6.02
C PHE A 462 -3.12 -23.47 6.29
N MET A 463 -3.52 -24.13 7.38
CA MET A 463 -4.93 -24.23 7.78
C MET A 463 -5.56 -22.84 7.96
N ARG A 464 -4.89 -21.95 8.74
CA ARG A 464 -5.36 -20.55 8.88
C ARG A 464 -5.48 -19.81 7.56
N THR A 465 -4.60 -20.11 6.60
CA THR A 465 -4.70 -19.51 5.26
C THR A 465 -5.90 -20.05 4.49
N CYS A 466 -6.18 -21.35 4.58
CA CYS A 466 -7.39 -21.94 4.00
C CYS A 466 -8.65 -21.33 4.60
N ASP A 467 -8.73 -21.16 5.92
CA ASP A 467 -9.86 -20.54 6.60
C ASP A 467 -10.11 -19.11 6.11
N ASN A 468 -9.04 -18.31 5.98
CA ASN A 468 -9.13 -16.95 5.45
C ASN A 468 -9.62 -16.89 4.00
N TRP A 469 -9.43 -17.96 3.24
CA TRP A 469 -9.91 -18.11 1.85
C TRP A 469 -11.30 -18.77 1.78
N GLY A 470 -11.89 -19.14 2.93
CA GLY A 470 -13.16 -19.85 3.01
C GLY A 470 -13.10 -21.27 2.44
N ILE A 471 -11.94 -21.92 2.59
CA ILE A 471 -11.67 -23.28 2.10
C ILE A 471 -11.54 -24.19 3.31
N SER A 472 -12.37 -25.24 3.39
CA SER A 472 -12.27 -26.24 4.45
C SER A 472 -11.01 -27.10 4.28
N CYS A 473 -10.23 -27.20 5.36
CA CYS A 473 -9.00 -28.00 5.39
C CYS A 473 -8.74 -28.54 6.79
N ASP A 474 -8.73 -29.86 6.95
CA ASP A 474 -8.33 -30.53 8.18
C ASP A 474 -6.80 -30.68 8.29
N VAL A 475 -6.35 -31.18 9.44
CA VAL A 475 -4.92 -31.33 9.76
C VAL A 475 -4.23 -32.31 8.81
N GLU A 476 -4.89 -33.41 8.46
CA GLU A 476 -4.32 -34.45 7.57
C GLU A 476 -4.15 -33.90 6.16
N LYS A 477 -5.17 -33.27 5.61
CA LYS A 477 -5.14 -32.62 4.31
C LYS A 477 -4.08 -31.50 4.25
N ALA A 478 -3.95 -30.70 5.31
CA ALA A 478 -2.92 -29.68 5.44
C ALA A 478 -1.51 -30.30 5.50
N HIS A 479 -1.33 -31.39 6.25
CA HIS A 479 -0.06 -32.12 6.32
C HIS A 479 0.35 -32.67 4.95
N ARG A 480 -0.55 -33.32 4.23
CA ARG A 480 -0.32 -33.84 2.87
C ARG A 480 0.08 -32.70 1.92
N ALA A 481 -0.64 -31.59 1.93
CA ALA A 481 -0.35 -30.43 1.08
C ALA A 481 1.06 -29.87 1.34
N VAL A 482 1.42 -29.63 2.60
CA VAL A 482 2.67 -28.96 2.96
C VAL A 482 3.87 -29.90 2.93
N HIS A 483 3.76 -31.09 3.54
CA HIS A 483 4.91 -31.96 3.80
C HIS A 483 5.08 -33.09 2.79
N GLU A 484 3.99 -33.61 2.20
CA GLU A 484 4.07 -34.71 1.28
C GLU A 484 4.04 -34.25 -0.21
N TYR A 485 3.38 -33.13 -0.49
CA TYR A 485 3.35 -32.55 -1.84
C TYR A 485 4.37 -31.41 -2.00
N TYR A 486 4.12 -30.25 -1.36
CA TYR A 486 4.85 -29.03 -1.73
C TYR A 486 6.35 -29.14 -1.46
N ARG A 487 6.76 -29.53 -0.25
CA ARG A 487 8.19 -29.57 0.11
C ARG A 487 9.00 -30.55 -0.72
N PRO A 488 8.54 -31.77 -1.03
CA PRO A 488 9.26 -32.68 -1.91
C PRO A 488 9.29 -32.20 -3.36
N THR A 489 8.14 -31.71 -3.87
CA THR A 489 8.02 -31.25 -5.27
C THR A 489 8.84 -29.99 -5.53
N HIS A 490 8.93 -29.07 -4.54
CA HIS A 490 9.65 -27.80 -4.65
C HIS A 490 10.94 -27.80 -3.82
N GLY A 491 11.68 -28.90 -3.82
CA GLY A 491 12.85 -29.12 -2.95
C GLY A 491 13.94 -28.06 -3.07
N LYS A 492 14.15 -27.45 -4.25
CA LYS A 492 15.14 -26.36 -4.41
C LYS A 492 14.68 -25.04 -3.80
N ILE A 493 13.38 -24.74 -3.81
CA ILE A 493 12.82 -23.59 -3.08
C ILE A 493 13.02 -23.79 -1.58
N VAL A 494 12.71 -25.00 -1.08
CA VAL A 494 12.92 -25.34 0.34
C VAL A 494 14.39 -25.23 0.74
N ALA A 495 15.30 -25.74 -0.08
CA ALA A 495 16.75 -25.60 0.14
C ALA A 495 17.17 -24.12 0.19
N ARG A 496 16.61 -23.28 -0.68
CA ARG A 496 16.89 -21.84 -0.72
C ARG A 496 16.49 -21.14 0.58
N TRP A 497 15.41 -21.55 1.27
CA TRP A 497 15.05 -20.99 2.59
C TRP A 497 16.13 -21.25 3.63
N TYR A 498 16.69 -22.47 3.66
CA TYR A 498 17.76 -22.82 4.60
C TYR A 498 19.06 -22.09 4.25
N MET A 499 19.45 -22.09 2.98
CA MET A 499 20.61 -21.32 2.52
C MET A 499 20.51 -19.84 2.86
N MET A 500 19.33 -19.25 2.76
CA MET A 500 19.10 -17.84 3.14
C MET A 500 19.35 -17.60 4.64
N ASN A 501 18.94 -18.54 5.51
CA ASN A 501 19.25 -18.45 6.94
C ASN A 501 20.75 -18.50 7.19
N ASP A 502 21.47 -19.39 6.52
CA ASP A 502 22.90 -19.55 6.66
C ASP A 502 23.62 -18.29 6.17
N TRP A 503 23.30 -17.78 5.00
CA TRP A 503 23.86 -16.54 4.46
C TRP A 503 23.63 -15.33 5.38
N MET A 504 22.47 -15.21 5.99
CA MET A 504 22.20 -14.13 6.93
C MET A 504 23.08 -14.22 8.18
N ARG A 505 23.33 -15.43 8.69
CA ARG A 505 24.20 -15.67 9.85
C ARG A 505 25.67 -15.42 9.52
N GLU A 506 26.13 -15.93 8.39
CA GLU A 506 27.51 -15.75 7.91
C GLU A 506 27.79 -14.27 7.61
N ALA A 507 26.88 -13.56 6.94
CA ALA A 507 27.02 -12.14 6.68
C ALA A 507 27.01 -11.30 7.97
N TYR A 508 26.24 -11.72 8.99
CA TYR A 508 26.21 -11.05 10.28
C TYR A 508 27.55 -11.25 11.05
N ALA A 509 28.12 -12.45 10.96
CA ALA A 509 29.42 -12.79 11.58
C ALA A 509 30.60 -12.11 10.85
N CYS A 510 30.48 -11.90 9.51
CA CYS A 510 31.54 -11.32 8.67
C CYS A 510 31.03 -10.04 7.95
N PRO A 511 30.83 -8.92 8.66
CA PRO A 511 30.33 -7.69 8.05
C PRO A 511 31.22 -7.22 6.88
N GLY A 512 30.58 -6.80 5.79
CA GLY A 512 31.26 -6.38 4.55
C GLY A 512 31.43 -7.49 3.53
N VAL A 513 31.38 -8.75 3.93
CA VAL A 513 31.42 -9.91 3.02
C VAL A 513 30.00 -10.24 2.52
N THR A 514 29.90 -10.64 1.25
CA THR A 514 28.64 -11.06 0.64
C THR A 514 28.55 -12.58 0.61
N PHE A 515 27.49 -13.12 1.21
CA PHE A 515 27.16 -14.55 1.17
C PHE A 515 25.88 -14.72 0.33
N GLY A 516 26.01 -15.40 -0.81
CA GLY A 516 24.93 -15.46 -1.78
C GLY A 516 24.47 -14.07 -2.23
N VAL A 517 23.26 -13.67 -1.79
CA VAL A 517 22.67 -12.35 -2.07
C VAL A 517 22.62 -11.42 -0.85
N VAL A 518 23.21 -11.84 0.27
CA VAL A 518 23.12 -11.16 1.57
C VAL A 518 24.46 -10.53 1.96
N THR A 519 24.41 -9.30 2.43
CA THR A 519 25.56 -8.58 2.98
C THR A 519 25.14 -7.82 4.24
N VAL A 520 25.97 -7.78 5.27
CA VAL A 520 25.77 -6.91 6.44
C VAL A 520 26.76 -5.74 6.38
N ARG A 521 26.27 -4.50 6.55
CA ARG A 521 27.07 -3.28 6.53
C ARG A 521 26.63 -2.28 7.58
N MET A 522 27.57 -1.46 8.03
CA MET A 522 27.29 -0.23 8.78
C MET A 522 27.05 0.91 7.79
N ILE A 523 25.88 1.55 7.86
CA ILE A 523 25.50 2.73 7.05
C ILE A 523 24.91 3.75 7.99
N ALA A 524 25.44 4.96 8.00
CA ALA A 524 24.98 6.06 8.86
C ALA A 524 24.88 5.70 10.37
N GLY A 525 25.76 4.83 10.87
CA GLY A 525 25.76 4.36 12.26
C GLY A 525 24.78 3.21 12.56
N ILE A 526 24.00 2.77 11.57
CA ILE A 526 23.04 1.67 11.71
C ILE A 526 23.60 0.41 11.04
N LYS A 527 23.51 -0.74 11.73
CA LYS A 527 23.84 -2.04 11.15
C LYS A 527 22.67 -2.53 10.29
N TYR A 528 22.92 -2.66 8.98
CA TYR A 528 21.96 -3.16 8.00
C TYR A 528 22.29 -4.57 7.54
N LEU A 529 21.28 -5.41 7.38
CA LEU A 529 21.33 -6.52 6.44
C LEU A 529 20.73 -6.04 5.13
N LEU A 530 21.47 -6.25 4.05
CA LEU A 530 21.08 -5.89 2.68
C LEU A 530 20.88 -7.15 1.87
N LEU A 531 19.71 -7.33 1.31
CA LEU A 531 19.34 -8.41 0.39
C LEU A 531 19.39 -7.87 -1.03
N ARG A 532 20.42 -8.21 -1.79
CA ARG A 532 20.65 -7.72 -3.15
C ARG A 532 19.75 -8.45 -4.16
N LEU A 533 19.04 -7.70 -4.98
CA LEU A 533 18.21 -8.21 -6.08
C LEU A 533 18.98 -8.21 -7.41
N PRO A 534 18.54 -9.00 -8.40
CA PRO A 534 19.14 -9.01 -9.74
C PRO A 534 19.15 -7.65 -10.45
N SER A 535 18.18 -6.77 -10.14
CA SER A 535 18.13 -5.37 -10.60
C SER A 535 19.27 -4.50 -10.05
N GLY A 536 20.07 -5.01 -9.12
CA GLY A 536 21.15 -4.27 -8.47
C GLY A 536 20.72 -3.45 -7.26
N ARG A 537 19.41 -3.21 -7.04
CA ARG A 537 18.93 -2.61 -5.79
C ARG A 537 18.98 -3.61 -4.63
N SER A 538 18.89 -3.13 -3.41
CA SER A 538 18.82 -3.99 -2.22
C SER A 538 17.58 -3.70 -1.39
N ILE A 539 17.03 -4.75 -0.77
CA ILE A 539 16.07 -4.63 0.33
C ILE A 539 16.87 -4.47 1.61
N ALA A 540 16.52 -3.49 2.44
CA ALA A 540 17.25 -3.12 3.63
C ALA A 540 16.52 -3.51 4.91
N PHE A 541 17.23 -4.15 5.83
CA PHE A 541 16.74 -4.52 7.16
C PHE A 541 17.61 -3.80 8.20
N PRO A 542 17.16 -2.63 8.72
CA PRO A 542 17.93 -1.83 9.66
C PRO A 542 17.97 -2.46 11.06
N HIS A 543 19.03 -2.12 11.81
CA HIS A 543 19.26 -2.60 13.18
C HIS A 543 19.20 -4.13 13.29
N ILE A 544 19.79 -4.82 12.31
CA ILE A 544 19.84 -6.28 12.32
C ILE A 544 20.61 -6.78 13.56
N SER A 545 20.05 -7.76 14.26
CA SER A 545 20.71 -8.46 15.36
C SER A 545 20.38 -9.95 15.34
N ILE A 546 21.25 -10.74 15.97
CA ILE A 546 21.03 -12.15 16.22
C ILE A 546 21.11 -12.35 17.72
N ASP A 547 19.99 -12.61 18.35
CA ASP A 547 19.85 -12.69 19.80
C ASP A 547 19.35 -14.07 20.22
N LYS A 548 19.74 -14.52 21.41
CA LYS A 548 19.23 -15.78 21.98
C LYS A 548 17.81 -15.56 22.51
N ARG A 549 16.88 -16.40 22.05
CA ARG A 549 15.51 -16.42 22.55
C ARG A 549 15.28 -17.55 23.56
N GLU A 550 14.32 -17.37 24.42
CA GLU A 550 13.83 -18.45 25.27
C GLU A 550 13.11 -19.54 24.43
N PRO A 551 13.25 -20.82 24.83
CA PRO A 551 12.47 -21.88 24.22
C PRO A 551 10.96 -21.63 24.38
N THR A 552 10.17 -21.93 23.34
CA THR A 552 8.70 -21.91 23.43
C THR A 552 8.20 -23.00 24.40
N GLU A 553 6.98 -22.88 24.93
CA GLU A 553 6.40 -23.87 25.85
C GLU A 553 6.42 -25.29 25.24
N LYS A 554 6.08 -25.41 23.95
CA LYS A 554 6.17 -26.69 23.23
C LYS A 554 7.60 -27.23 23.18
N GLU A 555 8.61 -26.39 22.95
CA GLU A 555 10.02 -26.78 22.94
C GLU A 555 10.47 -27.22 24.36
N LYS A 556 10.03 -26.50 25.41
CA LYS A 556 10.29 -26.88 26.81
C LYS A 556 9.68 -28.24 27.14
N GLU A 557 8.44 -28.51 26.72
CA GLU A 557 7.79 -29.80 26.90
C GLU A 557 8.52 -30.92 26.14
N GLU A 558 8.97 -30.68 24.91
CA GLU A 558 9.73 -31.65 24.13
C GLU A 558 11.11 -31.91 24.74
N MET A 559 11.79 -30.85 25.25
CA MET A 559 13.06 -30.96 25.95
C MET A 559 12.89 -31.75 27.26
N ALA A 560 11.80 -31.56 27.99
CA ALA A 560 11.48 -32.32 29.17
C ALA A 560 11.24 -33.81 28.85
N LYS A 561 10.85 -34.15 27.64
CA LYS A 561 10.72 -35.53 27.13
C LYS A 561 12.04 -36.09 26.55
N GLY A 562 13.17 -35.39 26.75
CA GLY A 562 14.51 -35.82 26.33
C GLY A 562 14.93 -35.39 24.92
N LYS A 563 14.14 -34.56 24.23
CA LYS A 563 14.53 -34.03 22.93
C LYS A 563 15.57 -32.92 23.07
N THR A 564 16.68 -33.03 22.37
CA THR A 564 17.72 -32.00 22.32
C THR A 564 17.61 -31.16 21.05
N TYR A 565 17.89 -29.87 21.19
CA TYR A 565 17.91 -28.95 20.08
C TYR A 565 19.30 -28.32 19.95
N PRO A 566 19.80 -28.10 18.72
CA PRO A 566 21.05 -27.36 18.53
C PRO A 566 20.87 -25.90 18.99
N GLU A 567 21.89 -25.31 19.56
CA GLU A 567 21.85 -23.94 20.10
C GLU A 567 21.41 -22.91 19.05
N GLN A 568 21.80 -23.10 17.80
CA GLN A 568 21.40 -22.24 16.67
C GLN A 568 19.89 -22.11 16.50
N ARG A 569 19.09 -23.07 16.94
CA ARG A 569 17.61 -23.01 16.91
C ARG A 569 17.08 -21.89 17.80
N PHE A 570 17.79 -21.55 18.86
CA PHE A 570 17.40 -20.50 19.79
C PHE A 570 18.01 -19.13 19.43
N MET A 571 18.82 -19.06 18.37
CA MET A 571 19.37 -17.80 17.88
C MET A 571 18.42 -17.18 16.86
N GLU A 572 17.72 -16.13 17.25
CA GLU A 572 16.70 -15.45 16.45
C GLU A 572 17.29 -14.22 15.75
N ILE A 573 17.06 -14.13 14.44
CA ILE A 573 17.44 -12.95 13.65
C ILE A 573 16.29 -11.95 13.73
N THR A 574 16.61 -10.72 14.13
CA THR A 574 15.62 -9.64 14.25
C THR A 574 16.13 -8.35 13.60
N TYR A 575 15.21 -7.49 13.19
CA TYR A 575 15.50 -6.16 12.64
C TYR A 575 14.41 -5.16 13.08
N TRP A 576 14.61 -3.88 12.85
CA TRP A 576 13.59 -2.86 13.08
C TRP A 576 12.79 -2.60 11.81
N GLY A 577 11.48 -2.58 11.94
CA GLY A 577 10.55 -2.32 10.82
C GLY A 577 9.23 -1.78 11.31
N GLN A 578 8.33 -1.53 10.37
CA GLN A 578 7.01 -1.02 10.66
C GLN A 578 6.10 -2.13 11.17
N LEU A 579 5.55 -1.93 12.36
CA LEU A 579 4.53 -2.78 12.99
C LEU A 579 3.11 -2.30 12.63
N GLN A 580 2.10 -3.04 13.06
CA GLN A 580 0.71 -2.60 12.97
C GLN A 580 0.50 -1.27 13.72
N GLY A 581 -0.39 -0.40 13.22
CA GLY A 581 -0.67 0.90 13.84
C GLY A 581 0.40 1.98 13.62
N ASN A 582 1.23 1.87 12.57
CA ASN A 582 2.29 2.83 12.24
C ASN A 582 3.36 3.02 13.33
N THR A 583 3.53 2.05 14.20
CA THR A 583 4.64 1.99 15.15
C THR A 583 5.87 1.35 14.51
N TRP A 584 7.06 1.70 14.97
CA TRP A 584 8.32 1.15 14.49
C TRP A 584 8.97 0.34 15.61
N GLY A 585 9.37 -0.90 15.34
CA GLY A 585 9.87 -1.79 16.37
C GLY A 585 10.50 -3.08 15.82
N ARG A 586 10.84 -4.01 16.72
CA ARG A 586 11.50 -5.28 16.40
C ARG A 586 10.58 -6.25 15.69
N LEU A 587 11.06 -6.79 14.57
CA LEU A 587 10.44 -7.84 13.76
C LEU A 587 11.41 -9.02 13.63
N LYS A 588 10.86 -10.22 13.52
CA LYS A 588 11.63 -11.44 13.26
C LYS A 588 11.92 -11.58 11.77
N LEU A 589 13.11 -12.10 11.46
CA LEU A 589 13.52 -12.45 10.11
C LEU A 589 13.99 -13.89 10.07
N HIS A 590 13.53 -14.65 9.11
CA HIS A 590 13.96 -16.02 8.85
C HIS A 590 14.09 -16.26 7.34
N GLY A 591 14.78 -17.33 6.96
CA GLY A 591 15.14 -17.55 5.56
C GLY A 591 13.98 -17.59 4.59
N ALA A 592 12.86 -18.21 4.93
CA ALA A 592 11.68 -18.23 4.06
C ALA A 592 11.04 -16.83 3.92
N LEU A 593 11.04 -16.00 4.98
CA LEU A 593 10.58 -14.60 4.90
C LEU A 593 11.54 -13.73 4.09
N ALA A 594 12.84 -13.91 4.25
CA ALA A 594 13.85 -13.22 3.43
C ALA A 594 13.72 -13.61 1.94
N PHE A 595 13.49 -14.89 1.66
CA PHE A 595 13.19 -15.39 0.30
C PHE A 595 11.89 -14.79 -0.26
N GLN A 596 10.82 -14.71 0.54
CA GLN A 596 9.58 -14.02 0.15
C GLN A 596 9.86 -12.57 -0.24
N ASN A 597 10.65 -11.86 0.55
CA ASN A 597 11.03 -10.48 0.25
C ASN A 597 11.85 -10.37 -1.04
N GLU A 598 12.77 -11.31 -1.31
CA GLU A 598 13.52 -11.41 -2.57
C GLU A 598 12.56 -11.56 -3.77
N VAL A 599 11.65 -12.52 -3.71
CA VAL A 599 10.65 -12.79 -4.75
C VAL A 599 9.76 -11.57 -5.00
N GLN A 600 9.23 -10.97 -3.94
CA GLN A 600 8.37 -9.80 -4.03
C GLN A 600 9.10 -8.57 -4.55
N GLY A 601 10.37 -8.42 -4.20
CA GLY A 601 11.21 -7.34 -4.70
C GLY A 601 11.43 -7.45 -6.21
N ILE A 602 11.75 -8.64 -6.70
CA ILE A 602 11.92 -8.91 -8.13
C ILE A 602 10.60 -8.70 -8.88
N ALA A 603 9.47 -9.14 -8.30
CA ALA A 603 8.15 -8.92 -8.88
C ALA A 603 7.82 -7.42 -9.02
N ALA A 604 8.17 -6.62 -8.01
CA ALA A 604 7.99 -5.16 -8.07
C ALA A 604 8.83 -4.52 -9.16
N ASP A 605 10.09 -4.97 -9.35
CA ASP A 605 10.98 -4.46 -10.40
C ASP A 605 10.49 -4.83 -11.80
N CYS A 606 10.02 -6.07 -12.01
CA CYS A 606 9.41 -6.49 -13.28
C CYS A 606 8.14 -5.68 -13.59
N MET A 607 7.27 -5.48 -12.60
CA MET A 607 6.04 -4.71 -12.77
C MET A 607 6.32 -3.23 -13.08
N ALA A 608 7.32 -2.64 -12.42
CA ALA A 608 7.75 -1.27 -12.70
C ALA A 608 8.27 -1.14 -14.14
N HIS A 609 9.12 -2.08 -14.56
CA HIS A 609 9.65 -2.12 -15.93
C HIS A 609 8.52 -2.24 -16.97
N GLY A 610 7.61 -3.20 -16.82
CA GLY A 610 6.47 -3.36 -17.73
C GLY A 610 5.56 -2.14 -17.76
N GLY A 611 5.28 -1.52 -16.60
CA GLY A 611 4.49 -0.28 -16.52
C GLY A 611 5.16 0.89 -17.25
N ILE A 612 6.47 1.08 -17.09
CA ILE A 612 7.26 2.10 -17.81
C ILE A 612 7.28 1.79 -19.32
N THR A 613 7.45 0.53 -19.71
CA THR A 613 7.40 0.12 -21.13
C THR A 613 6.04 0.39 -21.75
N CYS A 614 4.94 0.14 -21.03
CA CYS A 614 3.60 0.52 -21.49
C CYS A 614 3.50 2.03 -21.74
N GLU A 615 3.98 2.84 -20.81
CA GLU A 615 3.97 4.31 -20.93
C GLU A 615 4.80 4.79 -22.13
N GLN A 616 6.00 4.25 -22.33
CA GLN A 616 6.88 4.55 -23.46
C GLN A 616 6.28 4.19 -24.81
N ARG A 617 5.39 3.18 -24.85
CA ARG A 617 4.66 2.77 -26.05
C ARG A 617 3.32 3.49 -26.22
N GLY A 618 3.01 4.50 -25.37
CA GLY A 618 1.80 5.32 -25.47
C GLY A 618 0.55 4.73 -24.81
N MET A 619 0.68 3.61 -24.12
CA MET A 619 -0.35 3.07 -23.24
C MET A 619 -0.14 3.69 -21.87
N GLU A 620 -1.15 4.36 -21.30
CA GLU A 620 -1.00 5.09 -20.05
C GLU A 620 -1.52 4.31 -18.84
N PRO A 621 -0.65 3.62 -18.05
CA PRO A 621 -1.05 3.03 -16.77
C PRO A 621 -1.60 4.11 -15.83
N PHE A 622 -2.77 3.86 -15.23
CA PHE A 622 -3.39 4.76 -14.26
C PHE A 622 -3.67 4.11 -12.90
N MET A 623 -3.58 2.79 -12.81
CA MET A 623 -3.77 2.07 -11.57
C MET A 623 -2.96 0.77 -11.53
N LEU A 624 -2.19 0.58 -10.46
CA LEU A 624 -1.45 -0.64 -10.17
C LEU A 624 -2.03 -1.31 -8.92
N ILE A 625 -2.31 -2.63 -9.00
CA ILE A 625 -2.90 -3.40 -7.91
C ILE A 625 -2.16 -4.74 -7.83
N HIS A 626 -1.29 -4.93 -6.84
CA HIS A 626 -0.48 -6.13 -6.66
C HIS A 626 0.29 -6.50 -7.93
N ASP A 627 -0.19 -7.47 -8.68
CA ASP A 627 0.32 -8.01 -9.94
C ASP A 627 -0.49 -7.59 -11.18
N GLN A 628 -1.38 -6.61 -11.03
CA GLN A 628 -2.29 -6.12 -12.05
C GLN A 628 -2.02 -4.67 -12.41
N SER A 629 -2.07 -4.34 -13.70
CA SER A 629 -2.00 -2.97 -14.23
C SER A 629 -3.23 -2.66 -15.06
N LEU A 630 -3.80 -1.46 -14.83
CA LEU A 630 -4.90 -0.92 -15.62
C LEU A 630 -4.40 0.31 -16.38
N SER A 631 -4.61 0.32 -17.70
CA SER A 631 -4.10 1.37 -18.59
C SER A 631 -5.18 1.92 -19.51
N HIS A 632 -5.03 3.18 -19.92
CA HIS A 632 -5.79 3.71 -21.04
C HIS A 632 -5.30 3.06 -22.35
N PRO A 633 -6.19 2.60 -23.23
CA PRO A 633 -5.80 1.86 -24.42
C PRO A 633 -5.19 2.73 -25.53
N HIS A 634 -5.63 3.98 -25.70
CA HIS A 634 -5.18 4.89 -26.76
C HIS A 634 -5.03 4.24 -28.14
N GLY A 635 -5.94 3.31 -28.48
CA GLY A 635 -5.94 2.60 -29.76
C GLY A 635 -5.12 1.30 -29.77
N HIS A 636 -4.38 0.99 -28.74
CA HIS A 636 -3.62 -0.26 -28.64
C HIS A 636 -4.52 -1.48 -28.37
N THR A 637 -4.08 -2.61 -28.89
CA THR A 637 -4.74 -3.91 -28.75
C THR A 637 -4.31 -4.66 -27.50
N VAL A 638 -5.08 -5.68 -27.11
CA VAL A 638 -4.74 -6.56 -25.98
C VAL A 638 -3.39 -7.25 -26.17
N PRO A 639 -3.05 -7.85 -27.32
CA PRO A 639 -1.72 -8.45 -27.52
C PRO A 639 -0.56 -7.45 -27.41
N GLU A 640 -0.71 -6.22 -27.91
CA GLU A 640 0.31 -5.18 -27.76
C GLU A 640 0.52 -4.80 -26.28
N TYR A 641 -0.55 -4.76 -25.50
CA TYR A 641 -0.48 -4.48 -24.07
C TYR A 641 0.18 -5.64 -23.30
N GLU A 642 -0.19 -6.89 -23.62
CA GLU A 642 0.46 -8.08 -23.04
C GLU A 642 1.97 -8.09 -23.32
N ALA A 643 2.37 -7.76 -24.56
CA ALA A 643 3.76 -7.68 -24.95
C ALA A 643 4.51 -6.50 -24.30
N ALA A 644 3.83 -5.39 -24.02
CA ALA A 644 4.45 -4.24 -23.36
C ALA A 644 4.58 -4.45 -21.85
N LEU A 645 3.50 -4.89 -21.19
CA LEU A 645 3.48 -5.13 -19.74
C LEU A 645 4.36 -6.33 -19.35
N GLY A 646 4.41 -7.36 -20.22
CA GLY A 646 5.25 -8.56 -20.06
C GLY A 646 6.70 -8.40 -20.52
N ASP A 647 7.09 -7.22 -20.99
CA ASP A 647 8.48 -6.93 -21.32
C ASP A 647 9.38 -7.07 -20.08
N LEU A 648 10.56 -7.66 -20.26
CA LEU A 648 11.45 -8.00 -19.15
C LEU A 648 12.75 -7.19 -19.22
N PRO A 649 13.21 -6.68 -18.07
CA PRO A 649 14.51 -6.05 -18.00
C PRO A 649 15.63 -7.06 -18.31
N SER A 650 16.76 -6.59 -18.83
CA SER A 650 17.87 -7.42 -19.29
C SER A 650 18.41 -8.40 -18.24
N TRP A 651 18.33 -8.05 -16.96
CA TRP A 651 18.74 -8.91 -15.85
C TRP A 651 17.80 -10.09 -15.58
N ALA A 652 16.55 -10.04 -16.08
CA ALA A 652 15.53 -11.10 -15.88
C ALA A 652 15.56 -12.17 -17.00
N LYS A 653 16.67 -12.29 -17.73
CA LYS A 653 16.81 -13.26 -18.82
C LYS A 653 16.52 -14.68 -18.35
N GLY A 654 15.62 -15.36 -19.07
CA GLY A 654 15.20 -16.74 -18.78
C GLY A 654 14.06 -16.88 -17.78
N LEU A 655 13.58 -15.79 -17.17
CA LEU A 655 12.37 -15.78 -16.35
C LEU A 655 11.12 -15.83 -17.27
N PRO A 656 10.28 -16.89 -17.20
CA PRO A 656 9.12 -17.02 -18.08
C PRO A 656 7.89 -16.32 -17.49
N LEU A 657 7.86 -14.99 -17.45
CA LEU A 657 6.63 -14.27 -17.07
C LEU A 657 5.59 -14.35 -18.19
N LYS A 658 4.33 -14.37 -17.79
CA LYS A 658 3.18 -14.31 -18.69
C LYS A 658 2.20 -13.27 -18.16
N VAL A 659 1.77 -12.37 -19.01
CA VAL A 659 0.67 -11.45 -18.76
C VAL A 659 -0.57 -11.98 -19.46
N GLU A 660 -1.70 -11.91 -18.81
CA GLU A 660 -3.02 -12.15 -19.38
C GLU A 660 -3.81 -10.86 -19.30
N ALA A 661 -4.23 -10.34 -20.45
CA ALA A 661 -4.94 -9.07 -20.50
C ALA A 661 -6.30 -9.19 -21.17
N LYS A 662 -7.14 -8.19 -20.93
CA LYS A 662 -8.45 -8.02 -21.56
C LYS A 662 -8.78 -6.54 -21.71
N ALA A 663 -9.60 -6.24 -22.72
CA ALA A 663 -10.23 -4.93 -22.83
C ALA A 663 -11.58 -4.91 -22.08
N ALA A 664 -11.87 -3.82 -21.41
CA ALA A 664 -13.11 -3.64 -20.69
C ALA A 664 -13.57 -2.18 -20.70
N LYS A 665 -14.87 -1.94 -20.48
CA LYS A 665 -15.42 -0.58 -20.34
C LYS A 665 -15.05 0.03 -18.98
N TYR A 666 -15.05 -0.78 -17.93
CA TYR A 666 -14.79 -0.41 -16.55
C TYR A 666 -14.06 -1.57 -15.84
N TYR A 667 -13.43 -1.26 -14.72
CA TYR A 667 -12.69 -2.27 -13.96
C TYR A 667 -13.61 -3.34 -13.37
N ARG A 668 -13.32 -4.59 -13.65
CA ARG A 668 -14.02 -5.77 -13.10
C ARG A 668 -13.06 -6.96 -12.99
N LYS A 669 -13.12 -7.66 -11.88
CA LYS A 669 -12.32 -8.89 -11.66
C LYS A 669 -13.21 -10.00 -11.14
#